data_ea67ab84216b1110480e224b30ac23ae
#
_entry.id   ea67ab84216b1110480e224b30ac23ae
#
_cell.length_a   1.000
_cell.length_b   1.000
_cell.length_c   1.000
_cell.angle_alpha   90.00
_cell.angle_beta   90.00
_cell.angle_gamma   90.00
#
_symmetry.space_group_name_H-M   'P 1'
#
loop_
_entity.id
_entity.type
_entity.pdbx_description
1 polymer ?
#
loop_
_entity_poly.entity_id
_entity_poly.type
_entity_poly.pdbx_seq_one_letter_code
_entity_poly.pdbx_strand_id
1 'polypeptide(L)'
;MKNQKRILIAFLCFSAFMLHAADAGDKSYYVSAAAADGDGTLEHPFRSIQVAASLARGGDTVFVSGGLYVLDDVKPGNSGSEGRYVVFQAQPGTGEAVLQHPDTSPGGYSAVFDLSGMRYVWLEGFTFRGFKYARCAVAMNGSEGCVVSRCRFEQLGHPEVSAWNANSVIWMGNARRNAVVGNVFEDIIGDGISLNGQECTGNMVAHNSFFRFSGKKRSWGGENLYTRCVDVQDMSDGDNLVVSNYFSEVRTCIWLDRDGSRNILLRNRAHACRDFIFNESRCTENMVSENIGANLEGIAYQTARYETGWTADAQWTNNVAFRCKTGFFIHKSRRDWLRNNIVYDCSGYNVELSDSAYDSGPHVFLDNLVYTPGKTKSLKLCGGEMSLRAFQTRLGGEGNLETSPGFVSTTYGQENFTLREGSRAKGYGYGGVDLGAYSVYGAVPTGPEERNDPFAVQAGFNAYASCLERRAEMSFTVRLSHACREELRLALQPVAGEARAGEDFILSTDEVVFLPGETAKSFTVEGVGSSPYDELLALRLVSHSDEVGVCGGLTVVRIKKNMDSEPESVDGNVQYDEACWIFFERGSGKLKVEWPDEKFTVGIYRHDGRLVHSDGPADGSYVWDMYRMPQGLYIVSVKSRKGTSTKTVCK
;
A
#
# COMPACT_ATOMS: atom_id res chain seq x y z
N MET A 1 54.83 -32.69 22.27
CA MET A 1 55.21 -31.62 21.32
C MET A 1 55.08 -32.07 19.86
N LYS A 2 53.94 -32.68 19.43
CA LYS A 2 53.74 -33.08 18.01
C LYS A 2 52.36 -32.67 17.44
N ASN A 3 51.54 -31.94 18.21
CA ASN A 3 50.20 -31.55 17.76
C ASN A 3 49.97 -30.04 17.52
N GLN A 4 51.02 -29.20 17.66
CA GLN A 4 50.87 -27.75 17.42
C GLN A 4 51.29 -27.28 16.01
N LYS A 5 51.91 -28.16 15.20
CA LYS A 5 52.35 -27.78 13.84
C LYS A 5 51.32 -28.07 12.73
N ARG A 6 50.19 -28.73 13.04
CA ARG A 6 49.13 -29.00 12.04
C ARG A 6 47.99 -27.97 11.99
N ILE A 7 47.88 -27.09 12.99
CA ILE A 7 46.82 -26.06 13.03
C ILE A 7 47.27 -24.75 12.34
N LEU A 8 48.59 -24.51 12.23
CA LEU A 8 49.11 -23.28 11.62
C LEU A 8 49.13 -23.32 10.06
N ILE A 9 49.08 -24.51 9.46
CA ILE A 9 49.08 -24.65 7.98
C ILE A 9 47.64 -24.58 7.42
N ALA A 10 46.60 -24.90 8.21
CA ALA A 10 45.22 -24.78 7.79
C ALA A 10 44.68 -23.33 7.80
N PHE A 11 45.30 -22.43 8.60
CA PHE A 11 44.91 -21.01 8.63
C PHE A 11 45.60 -20.16 7.56
N LEU A 12 46.73 -20.61 6.99
CA LEU A 12 47.44 -19.92 5.92
C LEU A 12 46.94 -20.29 4.51
N CYS A 13 46.16 -21.37 4.35
CA CYS A 13 45.53 -21.73 3.07
C CYS A 13 44.11 -21.14 2.89
N PHE A 14 43.47 -20.61 3.95
CA PHE A 14 42.17 -19.98 3.84
C PHE A 14 42.20 -18.47 3.62
N SER A 15 43.38 -17.84 3.80
CA SER A 15 43.57 -16.41 3.55
C SER A 15 44.10 -16.09 2.14
N ALA A 16 44.37 -17.09 1.30
CA ALA A 16 44.88 -16.88 -0.06
C ALA A 16 43.81 -17.02 -1.18
N PHE A 17 42.54 -17.24 -0.84
CA PHE A 17 41.43 -17.32 -1.83
C PHE A 17 40.43 -16.18 -1.75
N MET A 18 40.74 -15.12 -1.01
CA MET A 18 40.11 -13.81 -1.17
C MET A 18 41.03 -12.92 -2.03
N LEU A 19 41.48 -13.43 -3.19
CA LEU A 19 41.89 -12.50 -4.23
C LEU A 19 40.61 -11.82 -4.69
N HIS A 20 40.40 -10.61 -4.21
CA HIS A 20 39.51 -9.66 -4.82
C HIS A 20 39.74 -9.73 -6.33
N ALA A 21 38.72 -10.15 -7.08
CA ALA A 21 38.61 -9.69 -8.45
C ALA A 21 38.72 -8.16 -8.33
N ALA A 22 39.79 -7.59 -8.88
CA ALA A 22 39.95 -6.15 -8.96
C ALA A 22 38.62 -5.61 -9.47
N ASP A 23 38.03 -4.68 -8.74
CA ASP A 23 36.82 -3.99 -9.11
C ASP A 23 37.08 -3.40 -10.50
N ALA A 24 36.61 -4.08 -11.52
CA ALA A 24 36.55 -3.51 -12.87
C ALA A 24 35.57 -2.36 -12.69
N GLY A 25 36.04 -1.13 -12.69
CA GLY A 25 35.24 0.06 -12.43
C GLY A 25 33.95 0.03 -13.23
N ASP A 26 32.90 0.63 -12.69
CA ASP A 26 31.58 0.70 -13.31
C ASP A 26 31.66 1.19 -14.76
N LYS A 27 31.05 0.47 -15.69
CA LYS A 27 31.11 0.74 -17.12
C LYS A 27 29.85 1.43 -17.61
N SER A 28 30.03 2.30 -18.60
CA SER A 28 28.92 2.84 -19.36
C SER A 28 28.92 2.21 -20.75
N TYR A 29 27.78 1.64 -21.15
CA TYR A 29 27.53 1.17 -22.50
C TYR A 29 26.53 2.10 -23.18
N TYR A 30 26.75 2.36 -24.45
CA TYR A 30 25.87 3.21 -25.25
C TYR A 30 25.20 2.40 -26.34
N VAL A 31 23.90 2.67 -26.57
CA VAL A 31 23.07 2.01 -27.58
C VAL A 31 22.38 3.07 -28.42
N SER A 32 22.42 2.91 -29.76
CA SER A 32 21.69 3.79 -30.68
C SER A 32 21.09 2.97 -31.83
N ALA A 33 19.79 3.07 -32.05
CA ALA A 33 19.09 2.39 -33.16
C ALA A 33 19.62 2.81 -34.54
N ALA A 34 20.18 4.01 -34.68
CA ALA A 34 20.72 4.56 -35.91
C ALA A 34 22.19 4.19 -36.14
N ALA A 35 22.88 3.61 -35.17
CA ALA A 35 24.30 3.25 -35.27
C ALA A 35 24.52 2.04 -36.17
N ALA A 36 25.71 1.96 -36.77
CA ALA A 36 26.28 0.67 -37.18
C ALA A 36 26.68 -0.09 -35.91
N ASP A 37 26.81 -1.43 -35.98
CA ASP A 37 27.26 -2.20 -34.82
C ASP A 37 28.67 -1.77 -34.39
N GLY A 38 28.74 -1.24 -33.17
CA GLY A 38 29.96 -0.73 -32.53
C GLY A 38 30.42 -1.62 -31.38
N ASP A 39 31.27 -1.07 -30.53
CA ASP A 39 31.83 -1.71 -29.34
C ASP A 39 31.16 -1.29 -28.03
N GLY A 40 30.13 -0.43 -28.11
CA GLY A 40 29.35 0.07 -26.99
C GLY A 40 29.93 1.32 -26.31
N THR A 41 30.95 1.93 -26.87
CA THR A 41 31.42 3.25 -26.46
C THR A 41 30.47 4.36 -26.95
N LEU A 42 30.62 5.57 -26.45
CA LEU A 42 29.82 6.73 -26.88
C LEU A 42 30.03 7.03 -28.37
N GLU A 43 31.27 6.88 -28.84
CA GLU A 43 31.68 7.12 -30.23
C GLU A 43 31.23 6.00 -31.18
N HIS A 44 31.17 4.74 -30.66
CA HIS A 44 30.79 3.55 -31.40
C HIS A 44 29.74 2.74 -30.67
N PRO A 45 28.50 3.27 -30.51
CA PRO A 45 27.46 2.60 -29.71
C PRO A 45 27.02 1.29 -30.35
N PHE A 46 26.55 0.37 -29.51
CA PHE A 46 25.83 -0.82 -30.00
C PHE A 46 24.54 -0.41 -30.71
N ARG A 47 24.14 -1.21 -31.68
CA ARG A 47 22.83 -1.05 -32.31
C ARG A 47 21.70 -1.70 -31.51
N SER A 48 22.01 -2.75 -30.76
CA SER A 48 21.05 -3.59 -30.07
C SER A 48 21.12 -3.42 -28.54
N ILE A 49 19.97 -3.18 -27.92
CA ILE A 49 19.83 -3.17 -26.45
C ILE A 49 20.19 -4.55 -25.88
N GLN A 50 19.82 -5.67 -26.56
CA GLN A 50 20.10 -7.02 -26.09
C GLN A 50 21.60 -7.31 -26.00
N VAL A 51 22.41 -6.77 -26.90
CA VAL A 51 23.87 -6.91 -26.84
C VAL A 51 24.41 -6.27 -25.57
N ALA A 52 24.05 -5.02 -25.31
CA ALA A 52 24.45 -4.33 -24.09
C ALA A 52 23.90 -5.03 -22.83
N ALA A 53 22.66 -5.49 -22.86
CA ALA A 53 22.01 -6.22 -21.76
C ALA A 53 22.73 -7.52 -21.40
N SER A 54 23.31 -8.22 -22.38
CA SER A 54 24.08 -9.44 -22.16
C SER A 54 25.45 -9.20 -21.49
N LEU A 55 26.00 -8.01 -21.64
CA LEU A 55 27.34 -7.63 -21.15
C LEU A 55 27.30 -6.95 -19.80
N ALA A 56 26.31 -6.07 -19.56
CA ALA A 56 26.21 -5.22 -18.38
C ALA A 56 26.13 -6.05 -17.10
N ARG A 57 26.80 -5.59 -16.05
CA ARG A 57 26.88 -6.21 -14.71
C ARG A 57 26.53 -5.20 -13.63
N GLY A 58 26.43 -5.65 -12.39
CA GLY A 58 26.16 -4.77 -11.25
C GLY A 58 27.14 -3.60 -11.14
N GLY A 59 26.62 -2.37 -11.18
CA GLY A 59 27.34 -1.11 -11.24
C GLY A 59 27.38 -0.50 -12.66
N ASP A 60 27.12 -1.29 -13.71
CA ASP A 60 27.16 -0.78 -15.08
C ASP A 60 25.86 -0.05 -15.45
N THR A 61 25.99 0.95 -16.33
CA THR A 61 24.86 1.68 -16.92
C THR A 61 24.83 1.53 -18.43
N VAL A 62 23.66 1.16 -18.96
CA VAL A 62 23.37 1.09 -20.39
C VAL A 62 22.55 2.33 -20.77
N PHE A 63 23.15 3.28 -21.46
CA PHE A 63 22.49 4.46 -21.99
C PHE A 63 21.89 4.16 -23.37
N VAL A 64 20.60 4.35 -23.52
CA VAL A 64 19.86 4.09 -24.76
C VAL A 64 19.43 5.42 -25.38
N SER A 65 20.00 5.78 -26.52
CA SER A 65 19.68 7.03 -27.23
C SER A 65 18.22 7.06 -27.71
N GLY A 66 17.69 8.25 -27.93
CA GLY A 66 16.38 8.45 -28.56
C GLY A 66 16.29 7.71 -29.89
N GLY A 67 15.13 7.13 -30.17
CA GLY A 67 14.86 6.34 -31.36
C GLY A 67 13.81 5.26 -31.12
N LEU A 68 13.44 4.55 -32.19
CA LEU A 68 12.50 3.43 -32.11
C LEU A 68 13.26 2.10 -32.10
N TYR A 69 12.99 1.31 -31.06
CA TYR A 69 13.54 -0.04 -30.86
C TYR A 69 12.40 -1.06 -30.87
N VAL A 70 12.38 -1.93 -31.88
CA VAL A 70 11.44 -3.05 -31.93
C VAL A 70 12.10 -4.26 -31.26
N LEU A 71 11.54 -4.70 -30.12
CA LEU A 71 12.16 -5.62 -29.19
C LEU A 71 11.22 -6.77 -28.85
N ASP A 72 11.77 -7.96 -28.68
CA ASP A 72 11.10 -9.12 -28.18
C ASP A 72 11.99 -9.76 -27.10
N ASP A 73 11.48 -9.85 -25.87
CA ASP A 73 12.12 -10.45 -24.69
C ASP A 73 13.58 -9.98 -24.43
N VAL A 74 13.82 -8.69 -24.38
CA VAL A 74 15.12 -8.19 -23.91
C VAL A 74 15.34 -8.62 -22.47
N LYS A 75 16.35 -9.48 -22.27
CA LYS A 75 16.67 -10.02 -20.95
C LYS A 75 18.11 -9.68 -20.56
N PRO A 76 18.32 -9.03 -19.38
CA PRO A 76 19.66 -8.83 -18.85
C PRO A 76 20.39 -10.16 -18.62
N GLY A 77 21.66 -10.21 -18.98
CA GLY A 77 22.49 -11.41 -18.81
C GLY A 77 22.98 -11.58 -17.36
N ASN A 78 22.99 -10.51 -16.59
CA ASN A 78 23.46 -10.51 -15.20
C ASN A 78 22.53 -9.73 -14.30
N SER A 79 22.43 -10.15 -13.05
CA SER A 79 21.83 -9.40 -11.97
C SER A 79 22.81 -8.40 -11.37
N GLY A 80 22.31 -7.33 -10.78
CA GLY A 80 23.05 -6.51 -9.86
C GLY A 80 23.07 -7.09 -8.45
N SER A 81 23.50 -6.28 -7.52
CA SER A 81 23.41 -6.52 -6.08
C SER A 81 22.94 -5.27 -5.37
N GLU A 82 22.63 -5.39 -4.12
CA GLU A 82 22.22 -4.25 -3.31
C GLU A 82 23.30 -3.15 -3.35
N GLY A 83 22.90 -1.91 -3.71
CA GLY A 83 23.82 -0.78 -3.89
C GLY A 83 24.64 -0.80 -5.20
N ARG A 84 24.50 -1.82 -6.04
CA ARG A 84 25.17 -1.94 -7.34
C ARG A 84 24.21 -2.49 -8.40
N TYR A 85 23.34 -1.64 -8.89
CA TYR A 85 22.35 -1.99 -9.89
C TYR A 85 22.95 -2.20 -11.28
N VAL A 86 22.29 -3.02 -12.11
CA VAL A 86 22.45 -2.93 -13.57
C VAL A 86 21.41 -1.92 -14.05
N VAL A 87 21.86 -0.78 -14.56
CA VAL A 87 20.96 0.32 -14.93
C VAL A 87 20.78 0.36 -16.44
N PHE A 88 19.52 0.41 -16.90
CA PHE A 88 19.14 0.73 -18.27
C PHE A 88 18.42 2.07 -18.26
N GLN A 89 18.97 3.05 -18.93
CA GLN A 89 18.47 4.42 -18.87
C GLN A 89 18.30 5.00 -20.28
N ALA A 90 17.15 5.62 -20.53
CA ALA A 90 17.00 6.49 -21.71
C ALA A 90 18.03 7.62 -21.64
N GLN A 91 18.85 7.76 -22.67
CA GLN A 91 19.94 8.73 -22.68
C GLN A 91 19.40 10.17 -22.74
N PRO A 92 19.71 11.01 -21.77
CA PRO A 92 19.24 12.38 -21.74
C PRO A 92 19.70 13.20 -22.94
N GLY A 93 18.85 14.13 -23.37
CA GLY A 93 19.18 15.05 -24.48
C GLY A 93 19.21 14.43 -25.88
N THR A 94 18.94 13.14 -26.02
CA THR A 94 18.94 12.45 -27.32
C THR A 94 17.55 12.22 -27.90
N GLY A 95 16.50 12.66 -27.23
CA GLY A 95 15.10 12.41 -27.57
C GLY A 95 14.52 11.19 -26.86
N GLU A 96 13.31 10.82 -27.23
CA GLU A 96 12.54 9.74 -26.62
C GLU A 96 13.05 8.36 -27.08
N ALA A 97 13.45 7.49 -26.15
CA ALA A 97 13.77 6.09 -26.43
C ALA A 97 12.48 5.26 -26.39
N VAL A 98 11.92 4.96 -27.56
CA VAL A 98 10.65 4.25 -27.71
C VAL A 98 10.90 2.76 -27.89
N LEU A 99 10.36 1.97 -26.96
CA LEU A 99 10.42 0.50 -26.98
C LEU A 99 9.07 -0.05 -27.47
N GLN A 100 9.09 -0.86 -28.50
CA GLN A 100 7.91 -1.45 -29.12
C GLN A 100 8.09 -2.96 -29.29
N HIS A 101 6.98 -3.71 -29.13
CA HIS A 101 6.96 -5.14 -29.43
C HIS A 101 6.65 -5.38 -30.93
N PRO A 102 7.22 -6.39 -31.58
CA PRO A 102 6.96 -6.68 -32.99
C PRO A 102 5.52 -7.09 -33.34
N ASP A 103 4.72 -7.45 -32.34
CA ASP A 103 3.26 -7.70 -32.44
C ASP A 103 2.86 -8.77 -33.47
N THR A 104 3.66 -9.81 -33.63
CA THR A 104 3.53 -10.79 -34.72
C THR A 104 2.41 -11.82 -34.52
N SER A 105 1.90 -12.04 -33.31
CA SER A 105 0.72 -12.91 -33.09
C SER A 105 0.09 -12.73 -31.71
N PRO A 106 -1.24 -12.91 -31.57
CA PRO A 106 -1.90 -12.92 -30.26
C PRO A 106 -1.53 -14.18 -29.48
N GLY A 107 -1.17 -14.05 -28.20
CA GLY A 107 -1.08 -15.16 -27.25
C GLY A 107 0.33 -15.67 -26.94
N GLY A 108 1.41 -14.97 -27.31
CA GLY A 108 2.76 -15.24 -26.80
C GLY A 108 2.93 -14.82 -25.33
N TYR A 109 3.83 -15.51 -24.63
CA TYR A 109 4.24 -15.12 -23.25
C TYR A 109 5.42 -14.15 -23.27
N SER A 110 5.58 -13.36 -24.33
CA SER A 110 6.68 -12.42 -24.48
C SER A 110 6.44 -11.10 -23.75
N ALA A 111 7.54 -10.51 -23.33
CA ALA A 111 7.59 -9.14 -22.80
C ALA A 111 8.50 -8.29 -23.69
N VAL A 112 8.40 -6.96 -23.60
CA VAL A 112 9.41 -6.10 -24.22
C VAL A 112 10.70 -6.14 -23.42
N PHE A 113 10.58 -6.11 -22.08
CA PHE A 113 11.70 -6.25 -21.16
C PHE A 113 11.39 -7.34 -20.13
N ASP A 114 12.21 -8.40 -20.07
CA ASP A 114 12.05 -9.52 -19.14
C ASP A 114 13.05 -9.45 -18.00
N LEU A 115 12.59 -9.03 -16.83
CA LEU A 115 13.32 -9.02 -15.57
C LEU A 115 13.04 -10.24 -14.70
N SER A 116 12.41 -11.29 -15.24
CA SER A 116 12.05 -12.49 -14.48
C SER A 116 13.29 -13.17 -13.90
N GLY A 117 13.29 -13.40 -12.59
CA GLY A 117 14.41 -13.94 -11.81
C GLY A 117 15.61 -13.01 -11.66
N MET A 118 15.54 -11.79 -12.19
CA MET A 118 16.59 -10.80 -12.04
C MET A 118 16.55 -10.13 -10.66
N ARG A 119 17.72 -9.66 -10.21
CA ARG A 119 17.86 -8.88 -8.98
C ARG A 119 18.58 -7.58 -9.26
N TYR A 120 18.11 -6.50 -8.62
CA TYR A 120 18.74 -5.18 -8.66
C TYR A 120 19.03 -4.70 -10.09
N VAL A 121 18.00 -4.75 -10.94
CA VAL A 121 18.00 -4.15 -12.28
C VAL A 121 17.09 -2.93 -12.26
N TRP A 122 17.52 -1.86 -12.89
CA TRP A 122 16.82 -0.59 -12.91
C TRP A 122 16.51 -0.17 -14.35
N LEU A 123 15.23 -0.02 -14.68
CA LEU A 123 14.76 0.54 -15.95
C LEU A 123 14.27 1.96 -15.72
N GLU A 124 14.80 2.92 -16.49
CA GLU A 124 14.50 4.32 -16.28
C GLU A 124 14.27 5.11 -17.57
N GLY A 125 13.16 5.87 -17.61
CA GLY A 125 12.93 6.92 -18.59
C GLY A 125 12.51 6.45 -19.99
N PHE A 126 12.17 5.19 -20.18
CA PHE A 126 11.74 4.63 -21.46
C PHE A 126 10.27 4.94 -21.76
N THR A 127 9.94 5.03 -23.06
CA THR A 127 8.56 5.00 -23.55
C THR A 127 8.24 3.66 -24.18
N PHE A 128 7.26 2.95 -23.65
CA PHE A 128 6.68 1.72 -24.19
C PHE A 128 5.41 2.09 -24.94
N ARG A 129 5.37 1.91 -26.26
CA ARG A 129 4.28 2.44 -27.10
C ARG A 129 3.77 1.45 -28.14
N GLY A 130 2.44 1.42 -28.31
CA GLY A 130 1.75 1.01 -29.53
C GLY A 130 1.69 -0.48 -29.82
N PHE A 131 2.00 -1.38 -28.88
CA PHE A 131 1.87 -2.81 -29.10
C PHE A 131 0.57 -3.38 -28.52
N LYS A 132 0.05 -4.42 -29.16
CA LYS A 132 -1.29 -4.96 -28.90
C LYS A 132 -1.29 -6.33 -28.23
N TYR A 133 -0.32 -7.19 -28.57
CA TYR A 133 -0.38 -8.62 -28.27
C TYR A 133 0.71 -9.12 -27.32
N ALA A 134 1.73 -8.33 -27.00
CA ALA A 134 2.66 -8.68 -25.95
C ALA A 134 1.93 -8.94 -24.64
N ARG A 135 2.36 -9.92 -23.86
CA ARG A 135 1.77 -10.21 -22.55
C ARG A 135 1.94 -9.06 -21.58
N CYS A 136 3.11 -8.44 -21.58
CA CYS A 136 3.41 -7.27 -20.77
C CYS A 136 4.51 -6.42 -21.42
N ALA A 137 4.60 -5.15 -21.03
CA ALA A 137 5.75 -4.33 -21.37
C ALA A 137 6.97 -4.78 -20.55
N VAL A 138 6.77 -4.99 -19.23
CA VAL A 138 7.83 -5.45 -18.33
C VAL A 138 7.35 -6.65 -17.53
N ALA A 139 8.06 -7.77 -17.66
CA ALA A 139 7.86 -8.97 -16.83
C ALA A 139 8.84 -8.98 -15.66
N MET A 140 8.35 -9.28 -14.44
CA MET A 140 9.14 -9.24 -13.20
C MET A 140 8.86 -10.49 -12.33
N ASN A 141 8.67 -11.67 -12.95
CA ASN A 141 8.38 -12.88 -12.18
C ASN A 141 9.59 -13.33 -11.35
N GLY A 142 9.40 -13.51 -10.02
CA GLY A 142 10.47 -13.94 -9.12
C GLY A 142 11.64 -12.95 -9.05
N SER A 143 11.44 -11.70 -9.48
CA SER A 143 12.45 -10.66 -9.38
C SER A 143 12.55 -10.11 -7.97
N GLU A 144 13.71 -9.54 -7.63
CA GLU A 144 13.97 -8.97 -6.31
C GLU A 144 14.75 -7.65 -6.41
N GLY A 145 14.27 -6.61 -5.73
CA GLY A 145 14.96 -5.31 -5.65
C GLY A 145 15.08 -4.58 -6.99
N CYS A 146 14.31 -4.97 -8.01
CA CYS A 146 14.30 -4.30 -9.30
C CYS A 146 13.45 -3.03 -9.27
N VAL A 147 13.78 -2.06 -10.12
CA VAL A 147 13.10 -0.76 -10.20
C VAL A 147 12.66 -0.47 -11.63
N VAL A 148 11.41 -0.02 -11.79
CA VAL A 148 10.89 0.56 -13.04
C VAL A 148 10.46 1.99 -12.73
N SER A 149 11.16 2.98 -13.26
CA SER A 149 10.92 4.36 -12.88
C SER A 149 10.90 5.33 -14.07
N ARG A 150 10.06 6.36 -13.89
CA ARG A 150 9.93 7.47 -14.85
C ARG A 150 9.73 7.03 -16.31
N CYS A 151 9.18 5.83 -16.51
CA CYS A 151 8.80 5.30 -17.80
C CYS A 151 7.39 5.78 -18.19
N ARG A 152 7.13 5.79 -19.49
CA ARG A 152 5.83 6.07 -20.07
C ARG A 152 5.31 4.84 -20.79
N PHE A 153 4.10 4.44 -20.47
CA PHE A 153 3.41 3.30 -21.06
C PHE A 153 2.16 3.84 -21.73
N GLU A 154 2.07 3.75 -23.05
CA GLU A 154 0.98 4.37 -23.79
C GLU A 154 0.49 3.55 -24.98
N GLN A 155 -0.83 3.59 -25.21
CA GLN A 155 -1.48 2.92 -26.34
C GLN A 155 -1.17 1.41 -26.39
N LEU A 156 -1.27 0.73 -25.22
CA LEU A 156 -0.97 -0.69 -25.08
C LEU A 156 -2.24 -1.51 -24.94
N GLY A 157 -2.19 -2.76 -25.48
CA GLY A 157 -3.25 -3.74 -25.37
C GLY A 157 -4.25 -3.72 -26.52
N HIS A 158 -5.17 -4.69 -26.54
CA HIS A 158 -6.18 -4.86 -27.58
C HIS A 158 -7.50 -5.38 -27.00
N PRO A 159 -8.67 -4.85 -27.41
CA PRO A 159 -9.96 -5.22 -26.82
C PRO A 159 -10.37 -6.67 -27.03
N GLU A 160 -9.84 -7.34 -28.07
CA GLU A 160 -10.18 -8.72 -28.39
C GLU A 160 -9.25 -9.76 -27.75
N VAL A 161 -8.15 -9.34 -27.10
CA VAL A 161 -7.29 -10.25 -26.35
C VAL A 161 -8.02 -10.67 -25.07
N SER A 162 -8.20 -11.99 -24.86
CA SER A 162 -8.99 -12.49 -23.75
C SER A 162 -8.41 -12.09 -22.39
N ALA A 163 -9.28 -11.89 -21.41
CA ALA A 163 -8.90 -11.51 -20.05
C ALA A 163 -7.98 -12.54 -19.35
N TRP A 164 -7.98 -13.81 -19.76
CA TRP A 164 -7.11 -14.86 -19.23
C TRP A 164 -5.68 -14.81 -19.78
N ASN A 165 -5.51 -14.23 -20.95
CA ASN A 165 -4.19 -13.89 -21.50
C ASN A 165 -3.88 -12.44 -21.11
N ALA A 166 -4.26 -12.06 -19.91
CA ALA A 166 -4.32 -10.70 -19.43
C ALA A 166 -2.98 -10.01 -19.59
N ASN A 167 -2.99 -9.00 -20.41
CA ASN A 167 -1.87 -8.10 -20.57
C ASN A 167 -1.94 -7.12 -19.40
N SER A 168 -1.21 -7.38 -18.36
CA SER A 168 -0.84 -6.32 -17.43
C SER A 168 0.37 -5.62 -18.04
N VAL A 169 0.37 -4.28 -18.00
CA VAL A 169 1.51 -3.53 -18.54
C VAL A 169 2.79 -3.92 -17.80
N ILE A 170 2.73 -4.03 -16.47
CA ILE A 170 3.81 -4.58 -15.64
C ILE A 170 3.26 -5.78 -14.86
N TRP A 171 3.93 -6.93 -15.01
CA TRP A 171 3.56 -8.17 -14.32
C TRP A 171 4.60 -8.57 -13.29
N MET A 172 4.21 -8.60 -12.01
CA MET A 172 5.04 -8.93 -10.86
C MET A 172 4.54 -10.22 -10.21
N GLY A 173 4.95 -11.38 -10.73
CA GLY A 173 4.58 -12.69 -10.18
C GLY A 173 5.60 -13.17 -9.15
N ASN A 174 5.20 -13.48 -7.90
CA ASN A 174 6.10 -13.90 -6.81
C ASN A 174 7.34 -13.00 -6.65
N ALA A 175 7.17 -11.71 -6.87
CA ALA A 175 8.22 -10.70 -6.91
C ALA A 175 8.38 -10.03 -5.54
N ARG A 176 9.61 -9.70 -5.16
CA ARG A 176 9.89 -9.20 -3.80
C ARG A 176 10.69 -7.91 -3.81
N ARG A 177 10.29 -6.95 -2.96
CA ARG A 177 11.02 -5.69 -2.72
C ARG A 177 11.34 -4.90 -3.99
N ASN A 178 10.48 -4.99 -5.00
CA ASN A 178 10.61 -4.20 -6.22
C ASN A 178 9.88 -2.87 -6.09
N ALA A 179 10.26 -1.91 -6.93
CA ALA A 179 9.62 -0.59 -6.97
C ALA A 179 9.17 -0.22 -8.38
N VAL A 180 7.93 0.22 -8.51
CA VAL A 180 7.37 0.82 -9.74
C VAL A 180 6.99 2.26 -9.39
N VAL A 181 7.82 3.24 -9.81
CA VAL A 181 7.78 4.60 -9.26
C VAL A 181 7.80 5.68 -10.33
N GLY A 182 6.90 6.65 -10.21
CA GLY A 182 6.91 7.86 -11.05
C GLY A 182 6.62 7.61 -12.53
N ASN A 183 5.91 6.52 -12.85
CA ASN A 183 5.57 6.17 -14.23
C ASN A 183 4.23 6.78 -14.65
N VAL A 184 4.05 6.95 -15.94
CA VAL A 184 2.79 7.38 -16.57
C VAL A 184 2.23 6.24 -17.41
N PHE A 185 0.97 5.90 -17.17
CA PHE A 185 0.21 4.89 -17.92
C PHE A 185 -0.96 5.59 -18.59
N GLU A 186 -1.04 5.54 -19.90
CA GLU A 186 -2.01 6.33 -20.66
C GLU A 186 -2.58 5.54 -21.85
N ASP A 187 -3.91 5.61 -22.04
CA ASP A 187 -4.61 4.92 -23.12
C ASP A 187 -4.35 3.40 -23.14
N ILE A 188 -4.51 2.74 -21.99
CA ILE A 188 -4.26 1.31 -21.82
C ILE A 188 -5.55 0.50 -21.96
N ILE A 189 -5.48 -0.59 -22.72
CA ILE A 189 -6.55 -1.59 -22.80
C ILE A 189 -6.13 -2.83 -22.02
N GLY A 190 -6.58 -2.94 -20.78
CA GLY A 190 -6.23 -4.04 -19.87
C GLY A 190 -5.83 -3.56 -18.49
N ASP A 191 -5.02 -4.36 -17.79
CA ASP A 191 -4.56 -4.06 -16.46
C ASP A 191 -3.24 -3.27 -16.49
N GLY A 192 -3.02 -2.41 -15.49
CA GLY A 192 -1.80 -1.63 -15.38
C GLY A 192 -0.67 -2.43 -14.73
N ILE A 193 -0.61 -2.43 -13.42
CA ILE A 193 0.39 -3.15 -12.61
C ILE A 193 -0.30 -4.28 -11.88
N SER A 194 0.18 -5.51 -12.05
CA SER A 194 -0.34 -6.69 -11.36
C SER A 194 0.71 -7.30 -10.45
N LEU A 195 0.40 -7.33 -9.15
CA LEU A 195 1.16 -8.02 -8.11
C LEU A 195 0.42 -9.33 -7.83
N ASN A 196 1.04 -10.47 -8.14
CA ASN A 196 0.36 -11.76 -8.08
C ASN A 196 1.26 -12.87 -7.52
N GLY A 197 0.64 -13.79 -6.78
CA GLY A 197 1.30 -14.99 -6.28
C GLY A 197 1.77 -14.88 -4.83
N GLN A 198 1.90 -16.04 -4.20
CA GLN A 198 2.07 -16.18 -2.75
C GLN A 198 3.30 -15.48 -2.19
N GLU A 199 4.36 -15.36 -2.98
CA GLU A 199 5.62 -14.73 -2.55
C GLU A 199 5.76 -13.27 -3.03
N CYS A 200 4.67 -12.65 -3.49
CA CYS A 200 4.68 -11.26 -3.95
C CYS A 200 4.56 -10.32 -2.74
N THR A 201 5.70 -9.92 -2.17
CA THR A 201 5.74 -9.21 -0.88
C THR A 201 6.74 -8.05 -0.86
N GLY A 202 6.42 -7.01 -0.05
CA GLY A 202 7.31 -5.88 0.18
C GLY A 202 7.57 -5.02 -1.05
N ASN A 203 6.70 -5.07 -2.06
CA ASN A 203 6.84 -4.26 -3.27
C ASN A 203 6.22 -2.87 -3.07
N MET A 204 6.71 -1.89 -3.83
CA MET A 204 6.20 -0.53 -3.81
C MET A 204 5.67 -0.11 -5.19
N VAL A 205 4.44 0.41 -5.22
CA VAL A 205 3.83 1.09 -6.36
C VAL A 205 3.57 2.53 -5.94
N ALA A 206 4.40 3.49 -6.38
CA ALA A 206 4.39 4.84 -5.84
C ALA A 206 4.45 5.93 -6.90
N HIS A 207 3.76 7.04 -6.67
CA HIS A 207 3.83 8.24 -7.50
C HIS A 207 3.54 8.01 -8.99
N ASN A 208 2.80 6.94 -9.35
CA ASN A 208 2.42 6.69 -10.74
C ASN A 208 1.13 7.43 -11.09
N SER A 209 0.95 7.74 -12.37
CA SER A 209 -0.28 8.29 -12.90
C SER A 209 -0.92 7.37 -13.93
N PHE A 210 -2.24 7.18 -13.82
CA PHE A 210 -3.03 6.29 -14.65
C PHE A 210 -4.17 7.09 -15.30
N PHE A 211 -4.16 7.14 -16.64
CA PHE A 211 -5.11 7.91 -17.42
C PHE A 211 -5.80 7.07 -18.49
N ARG A 212 -7.12 7.20 -18.63
CA ARG A 212 -7.90 6.63 -19.74
C ARG A 212 -7.69 5.13 -19.97
N PHE A 213 -7.93 4.34 -18.93
CA PHE A 213 -7.94 2.89 -19.06
C PHE A 213 -9.28 2.40 -19.59
N SER A 214 -9.25 1.65 -20.69
CA SER A 214 -10.42 0.96 -21.22
C SER A 214 -10.32 -0.55 -20.97
N GLY A 215 -11.46 -1.16 -20.68
CA GLY A 215 -11.51 -2.57 -20.29
C GLY A 215 -11.55 -3.53 -21.47
N LYS A 216 -11.24 -4.80 -21.17
CA LYS A 216 -11.37 -5.95 -22.05
C LYS A 216 -12.70 -6.64 -21.86
N LYS A 217 -13.19 -7.32 -22.90
CA LYS A 217 -14.32 -8.25 -22.79
C LYS A 217 -13.89 -9.48 -21.96
N ARG A 218 -14.73 -9.89 -21.00
CA ARG A 218 -14.51 -11.15 -20.27
C ARG A 218 -14.95 -12.34 -21.12
N SER A 219 -14.19 -13.44 -21.06
CA SER A 219 -14.50 -14.70 -21.75
C SER A 219 -15.74 -15.44 -21.18
N TRP A 220 -16.21 -15.09 -19.97
CA TRP A 220 -17.28 -15.78 -19.24
C TRP A 220 -18.59 -14.99 -19.13
N GLY A 221 -18.86 -14.16 -20.11
CA GLY A 221 -20.20 -13.61 -20.34
C GLY A 221 -20.43 -12.20 -19.82
N GLY A 222 -20.74 -11.31 -20.70
CA GLY A 222 -21.22 -9.96 -20.48
C GLY A 222 -20.39 -8.88 -21.19
N GLU A 223 -21.08 -7.82 -21.56
CA GLU A 223 -20.45 -6.62 -22.16
C GLU A 223 -19.63 -5.79 -21.16
N ASN A 224 -19.44 -6.29 -19.94
CA ASN A 224 -18.72 -5.58 -18.90
C ASN A 224 -17.23 -5.58 -19.19
N LEU A 225 -16.76 -4.46 -19.66
CA LEU A 225 -15.35 -4.16 -19.78
C LEU A 225 -14.71 -4.19 -18.39
N TYR A 226 -13.57 -4.85 -18.27
CA TYR A 226 -12.86 -5.05 -17.02
C TYR A 226 -11.45 -4.49 -17.12
N THR A 227 -11.03 -3.70 -16.12
CA THR A 227 -9.68 -3.18 -16.04
C THR A 227 -9.36 -2.80 -14.61
N ARG A 228 -8.10 -2.98 -14.21
CA ARG A 228 -7.55 -2.64 -12.92
C ARG A 228 -6.24 -1.89 -13.14
N CYS A 229 -6.11 -0.70 -12.59
CA CYS A 229 -4.85 0.02 -12.73
C CYS A 229 -3.76 -0.58 -11.85
N VAL A 230 -4.10 -0.93 -10.60
CA VAL A 230 -3.24 -1.70 -9.69
C VAL A 230 -4.05 -2.89 -9.17
N ASP A 231 -3.53 -4.08 -9.38
CA ASP A 231 -4.13 -5.35 -8.99
C ASP A 231 -3.20 -6.11 -8.05
N VAL A 232 -3.72 -6.49 -6.88
CA VAL A 232 -2.97 -7.17 -5.82
C VAL A 232 -3.71 -8.42 -5.43
N GLN A 233 -3.20 -9.61 -5.79
CA GLN A 233 -3.97 -10.85 -5.64
C GLN A 233 -3.12 -12.09 -5.31
N ASP A 234 -3.80 -13.11 -4.76
CA ASP A 234 -3.27 -14.46 -4.50
C ASP A 234 -2.02 -14.48 -3.59
N MET A 235 -2.00 -13.66 -2.53
CA MET A 235 -0.84 -13.48 -1.66
C MET A 235 -1.00 -14.18 -0.33
N SER A 236 0.05 -14.87 0.13
CA SER A 236 0.13 -15.35 1.53
C SER A 236 0.71 -14.30 2.48
N ASP A 237 1.62 -13.45 1.99
CA ASP A 237 2.45 -12.52 2.80
C ASP A 237 2.31 -11.09 2.34
N GLY A 238 1.46 -10.46 1.93
CA GLY A 238 1.22 -9.06 1.57
C GLY A 238 2.39 -8.09 1.82
N ASP A 239 2.18 -7.12 2.70
CA ASP A 239 3.14 -6.07 3.05
C ASP A 239 3.61 -5.25 1.84
N ASN A 240 2.76 -5.12 0.79
CA ASN A 240 3.03 -4.24 -0.33
C ASN A 240 2.52 -2.83 -0.04
N LEU A 241 3.18 -1.85 -0.62
CA LEU A 241 2.88 -0.43 -0.49
C LEU A 241 2.36 0.14 -1.80
N VAL A 242 1.12 0.66 -1.80
CA VAL A 242 0.54 1.42 -2.91
C VAL A 242 0.32 2.85 -2.43
N VAL A 243 1.16 3.79 -2.87
CA VAL A 243 1.20 5.12 -2.26
C VAL A 243 1.30 6.26 -3.26
N SER A 244 0.60 7.36 -2.98
CA SER A 244 0.67 8.61 -3.74
C SER A 244 0.44 8.47 -5.25
N ASN A 245 -0.32 7.46 -5.69
CA ASN A 245 -0.67 7.30 -7.10
C ASN A 245 -1.89 8.16 -7.45
N TYR A 246 -1.95 8.60 -8.71
CA TYR A 246 -3.05 9.39 -9.26
C TYR A 246 -3.79 8.61 -10.35
N PHE A 247 -5.12 8.62 -10.30
CA PHE A 247 -6.01 7.92 -11.22
C PHE A 247 -7.04 8.88 -11.79
N SER A 248 -7.21 8.90 -13.11
CA SER A 248 -8.23 9.69 -13.77
C SER A 248 -8.80 8.97 -15.00
N GLU A 249 -10.13 9.02 -15.16
CA GLU A 249 -10.84 8.42 -16.29
C GLU A 249 -10.56 6.91 -16.43
N VAL A 250 -10.52 6.21 -15.28
CA VAL A 250 -10.32 4.75 -15.22
C VAL A 250 -11.50 4.06 -14.56
N ARG A 251 -11.67 2.75 -14.82
CA ARG A 251 -12.83 2.02 -14.28
C ARG A 251 -12.60 1.59 -12.83
N THR A 252 -11.53 0.87 -12.54
CA THR A 252 -11.15 0.47 -11.18
C THR A 252 -9.71 0.85 -10.92
N CYS A 253 -9.48 1.67 -9.90
CA CYS A 253 -8.15 2.18 -9.64
C CYS A 253 -7.27 1.12 -8.96
N ILE A 254 -7.68 0.65 -7.77
CA ILE A 254 -6.92 -0.33 -6.98
C ILE A 254 -7.85 -1.47 -6.59
N TRP A 255 -7.43 -2.68 -6.85
CA TRP A 255 -8.15 -3.89 -6.49
C TRP A 255 -7.26 -4.83 -5.69
N LEU A 256 -7.68 -5.14 -4.47
CA LEU A 256 -7.13 -6.19 -3.64
C LEU A 256 -8.04 -7.41 -3.80
N ASP A 257 -7.58 -8.46 -4.45
CA ASP A 257 -8.36 -9.64 -4.80
C ASP A 257 -7.73 -10.89 -4.15
N ARG A 258 -8.53 -11.86 -3.83
CA ARG A 258 -8.15 -13.20 -3.35
C ARG A 258 -6.86 -13.24 -2.50
N ASP A 259 -7.02 -13.12 -1.18
CA ASP A 259 -5.91 -13.15 -0.23
C ASP A 259 -4.91 -11.97 -0.30
N GLY A 260 -5.25 -10.87 -1.00
CA GLY A 260 -4.45 -9.64 -1.01
C GLY A 260 -4.44 -8.94 0.35
N SER A 261 -3.77 -9.54 1.35
CA SER A 261 -3.82 -9.14 2.76
C SER A 261 -2.61 -8.34 3.21
N ARG A 262 -2.73 -7.60 4.33
CA ARG A 262 -1.68 -6.82 5.00
C ARG A 262 -0.99 -5.76 4.13
N ASN A 263 -1.66 -5.28 3.08
CA ASN A 263 -1.12 -4.22 2.24
C ASN A 263 -1.45 -2.84 2.82
N ILE A 264 -0.63 -1.85 2.47
CA ILE A 264 -0.80 -0.46 2.86
C ILE A 264 -1.12 0.36 1.61
N LEU A 265 -2.30 1.01 1.61
CA LEU A 265 -2.76 1.93 0.57
C LEU A 265 -2.82 3.33 1.17
N LEU A 266 -1.88 4.20 0.80
CA LEU A 266 -1.68 5.49 1.46
C LEU A 266 -1.65 6.64 0.46
N ARG A 267 -2.42 7.70 0.70
CA ARG A 267 -2.40 8.95 -0.09
C ARG A 267 -2.61 8.80 -1.59
N ASN A 268 -3.31 7.77 -2.04
CA ASN A 268 -3.71 7.67 -3.44
C ASN A 268 -4.88 8.62 -3.72
N ARG A 269 -4.97 9.11 -4.96
CA ARG A 269 -6.03 10.02 -5.37
C ARG A 269 -6.70 9.53 -6.65
N ALA A 270 -8.02 9.40 -6.62
CA ALA A 270 -8.85 9.10 -7.78
C ALA A 270 -9.79 10.30 -8.09
N HIS A 271 -9.85 10.69 -9.36
CA HIS A 271 -10.73 11.75 -9.84
C HIS A 271 -11.42 11.32 -11.14
N ALA A 272 -12.73 11.53 -11.23
CA ALA A 272 -13.52 11.17 -12.40
C ALA A 272 -13.35 9.70 -12.85
N CYS A 273 -13.21 8.80 -11.88
CA CYS A 273 -13.13 7.35 -12.09
C CYS A 273 -14.48 6.70 -11.80
N ARG A 274 -14.64 5.41 -12.13
CA ARG A 274 -15.82 4.69 -11.69
C ARG A 274 -15.67 4.24 -10.24
N ASP A 275 -14.73 3.32 -9.93
CA ASP A 275 -14.52 2.76 -8.61
C ASP A 275 -13.08 2.99 -8.15
N PHE A 276 -12.88 3.30 -6.86
CA PHE A 276 -11.54 3.65 -6.39
C PHE A 276 -10.81 2.45 -5.77
N ILE A 277 -11.12 2.09 -4.53
CA ILE A 277 -10.43 1.02 -3.81
C ILE A 277 -11.41 -0.10 -3.51
N PHE A 278 -11.08 -1.29 -3.98
CA PHE A 278 -11.88 -2.48 -3.78
C PHE A 278 -11.07 -3.57 -3.04
N ASN A 279 -11.51 -3.90 -1.83
CA ASN A 279 -10.99 -4.96 -0.98
C ASN A 279 -11.90 -6.18 -1.08
N GLU A 280 -11.51 -7.21 -1.83
CA GLU A 280 -12.36 -8.35 -2.18
C GLU A 280 -11.85 -9.66 -1.58
N SER A 281 -12.73 -10.60 -1.44
CA SER A 281 -12.54 -12.05 -1.20
C SER A 281 -11.30 -12.47 -0.39
N ARG A 282 -11.46 -12.75 0.89
CA ARG A 282 -10.43 -13.20 1.85
C ARG A 282 -9.28 -12.20 2.12
N CYS A 283 -9.39 -10.97 1.62
CA CYS A 283 -8.41 -9.93 1.94
C CYS A 283 -8.58 -9.45 3.39
N THR A 284 -7.51 -9.50 4.18
CA THR A 284 -7.55 -9.17 5.60
C THR A 284 -6.44 -8.20 6.00
N GLU A 285 -6.65 -7.45 7.08
CA GLU A 285 -5.65 -6.58 7.71
C GLU A 285 -5.04 -5.49 6.78
N ASN A 286 -5.73 -5.14 5.70
CA ASN A 286 -5.28 -4.06 4.85
C ASN A 286 -5.49 -2.71 5.52
N MET A 287 -4.52 -1.81 5.41
CA MET A 287 -4.61 -0.44 5.88
C MET A 287 -4.81 0.52 4.70
N VAL A 288 -5.93 1.22 4.70
CA VAL A 288 -6.32 2.18 3.67
C VAL A 288 -6.45 3.55 4.32
N SER A 289 -5.42 4.40 4.18
CA SER A 289 -5.32 5.64 4.92
C SER A 289 -5.01 6.85 4.02
N GLU A 290 -5.58 8.00 4.36
CA GLU A 290 -5.34 9.29 3.71
C GLU A 290 -5.57 9.30 2.18
N ASN A 291 -6.43 8.41 1.66
CA ASN A 291 -6.77 8.37 0.24
C ASN A 291 -7.93 9.32 -0.09
N ILE A 292 -7.99 9.80 -1.33
CA ILE A 292 -9.03 10.71 -1.81
C ILE A 292 -9.71 10.13 -3.05
N GLY A 293 -11.00 9.80 -2.92
CA GLY A 293 -11.89 9.48 -4.04
C GLY A 293 -12.84 10.64 -4.31
N ALA A 294 -12.71 11.29 -5.47
CA ALA A 294 -13.50 12.47 -5.80
C ALA A 294 -14.21 12.35 -7.16
N ASN A 295 -15.48 12.77 -7.19
CA ASN A 295 -16.31 12.80 -8.41
C ASN A 295 -16.40 11.41 -9.10
N LEU A 296 -16.64 10.36 -8.32
CA LEU A 296 -16.68 8.99 -8.82
C LEU A 296 -18.09 8.58 -9.25
N GLU A 297 -18.21 7.92 -10.41
CA GLU A 297 -19.47 7.39 -10.90
C GLU A 297 -20.02 6.22 -10.06
N GLY A 298 -19.14 5.53 -9.33
CA GLY A 298 -19.43 4.37 -8.51
C GLY A 298 -19.00 4.54 -7.06
N ILE A 299 -18.23 3.59 -6.53
CA ILE A 299 -17.91 3.46 -5.12
C ILE A 299 -16.49 3.95 -4.84
N ALA A 300 -16.32 4.77 -3.78
CA ALA A 300 -14.99 5.19 -3.38
C ALA A 300 -14.23 4.09 -2.64
N TYR A 301 -14.85 3.50 -1.63
CA TYR A 301 -14.23 2.48 -0.79
C TYR A 301 -15.16 1.30 -0.63
N GLN A 302 -14.73 0.14 -1.10
CA GLN A 302 -15.55 -1.05 -1.11
C GLN A 302 -14.83 -2.22 -0.44
N THR A 303 -15.55 -2.93 0.43
CA THR A 303 -15.21 -4.29 0.82
C THR A 303 -16.35 -5.20 0.46
N ALA A 304 -16.07 -6.30 -0.25
CA ALA A 304 -17.08 -7.23 -0.67
C ALA A 304 -16.50 -8.64 -0.84
N ARG A 305 -17.39 -9.60 -0.78
CA ARG A 305 -17.07 -10.99 -1.06
C ARG A 305 -17.93 -11.48 -2.22
N TYR A 306 -17.30 -11.89 -3.29
CA TYR A 306 -17.98 -12.57 -4.40
C TYR A 306 -17.67 -14.06 -4.48
N GLU A 307 -16.52 -14.50 -3.94
CA GLU A 307 -16.13 -15.89 -3.81
C GLU A 307 -16.31 -16.44 -2.38
N THR A 308 -15.80 -17.64 -2.09
CA THR A 308 -15.80 -18.22 -0.74
C THR A 308 -14.78 -17.56 0.18
N GLY A 309 -15.10 -17.41 1.45
CA GLY A 309 -14.27 -16.74 2.47
C GLY A 309 -14.72 -15.32 2.79
N TRP A 310 -14.27 -14.75 3.89
CA TRP A 310 -14.64 -13.43 4.38
C TRP A 310 -13.49 -12.46 4.22
N THR A 311 -13.78 -11.22 3.85
CA THR A 311 -12.88 -10.09 4.13
C THR A 311 -12.96 -9.77 5.62
N ALA A 312 -11.87 -9.27 6.21
CA ALA A 312 -11.88 -8.91 7.62
C ALA A 312 -10.78 -7.92 7.98
N ASP A 313 -10.99 -7.25 9.13
CA ASP A 313 -9.97 -6.45 9.81
C ASP A 313 -9.34 -5.34 8.96
N ALA A 314 -10.03 -4.88 7.94
CA ALA A 314 -9.57 -3.76 7.13
C ALA A 314 -9.70 -2.45 7.93
N GLN A 315 -8.66 -1.62 7.89
CA GLN A 315 -8.62 -0.33 8.54
C GLN A 315 -8.76 0.78 7.50
N TRP A 316 -9.87 1.50 7.55
CA TRP A 316 -10.22 2.61 6.68
C TRP A 316 -10.12 3.90 7.49
N THR A 317 -8.97 4.56 7.44
CA THR A 317 -8.70 5.70 8.31
C THR A 317 -8.34 6.95 7.51
N ASN A 318 -8.83 8.10 7.93
CA ASN A 318 -8.46 9.39 7.37
C ASN A 318 -8.67 9.52 5.84
N ASN A 319 -9.63 8.80 5.26
CA ASN A 319 -9.92 8.90 3.83
C ASN A 319 -10.97 9.98 3.53
N VAL A 320 -11.00 10.45 2.28
CA VAL A 320 -12.02 11.35 1.76
C VAL A 320 -12.78 10.68 0.62
N ALA A 321 -14.11 10.60 0.73
CA ALA A 321 -15.02 10.30 -0.37
C ALA A 321 -15.86 11.56 -0.65
N PHE A 322 -15.70 12.14 -1.83
CA PHE A 322 -16.37 13.38 -2.22
C PHE A 322 -17.10 13.23 -3.55
N ARG A 323 -18.40 13.53 -3.55
CA ARG A 323 -19.27 13.44 -4.75
C ARG A 323 -19.13 12.11 -5.49
N CYS A 324 -19.15 11.02 -4.75
CA CYS A 324 -19.21 9.67 -5.29
C CYS A 324 -20.69 9.21 -5.37
N LYS A 325 -20.97 8.13 -6.08
CA LYS A 325 -22.26 7.48 -5.96
C LYS A 325 -22.42 6.89 -4.56
N THR A 326 -21.44 6.13 -4.08
CA THR A 326 -21.38 5.61 -2.71
C THR A 326 -20.01 5.86 -2.12
N GLY A 327 -19.96 6.38 -0.89
CA GLY A 327 -18.70 6.61 -0.18
C GLY A 327 -18.07 5.31 0.26
N PHE A 328 -18.69 4.61 1.22
CA PHE A 328 -18.29 3.29 1.68
C PHE A 328 -19.38 2.25 1.41
N PHE A 329 -18.99 1.12 0.84
CA PHE A 329 -19.84 -0.05 0.66
C PHE A 329 -19.22 -1.26 1.34
N ILE A 330 -19.83 -1.72 2.45
CA ILE A 330 -19.36 -2.85 3.25
C ILE A 330 -20.31 -4.03 3.07
N HIS A 331 -19.82 -5.10 2.45
CA HIS A 331 -20.59 -6.29 2.13
C HIS A 331 -19.81 -7.56 2.41
N LYS A 332 -20.36 -8.47 3.22
CA LYS A 332 -19.70 -9.73 3.61
C LYS A 332 -18.27 -9.54 4.14
N SER A 333 -18.11 -8.58 5.03
CA SER A 333 -16.86 -8.31 5.73
C SER A 333 -17.06 -8.40 7.23
N ARG A 334 -15.98 -8.53 7.98
CA ARG A 334 -15.96 -8.66 9.44
C ARG A 334 -14.96 -7.70 10.06
N ARG A 335 -15.34 -7.07 11.18
CA ARG A 335 -14.44 -6.27 12.03
C ARG A 335 -13.66 -5.17 11.29
N ASP A 336 -14.26 -4.57 10.28
CA ASP A 336 -13.66 -3.40 9.62
C ASP A 336 -13.73 -2.17 10.53
N TRP A 337 -12.71 -1.33 10.42
CA TRP A 337 -12.56 -0.09 11.18
C TRP A 337 -12.70 1.10 10.25
N LEU A 338 -13.75 1.90 10.43
CA LEU A 338 -13.97 3.15 9.72
C LEU A 338 -13.79 4.30 10.72
N ARG A 339 -12.66 4.99 10.67
CA ARG A 339 -12.29 6.03 11.64
C ARG A 339 -11.71 7.27 10.96
N ASN A 340 -12.05 8.45 11.45
CA ASN A 340 -11.53 9.74 10.98
C ASN A 340 -11.78 10.04 9.50
N ASN A 341 -12.70 9.36 8.83
CA ASN A 341 -12.98 9.58 7.42
C ASN A 341 -13.92 10.77 7.20
N ILE A 342 -13.81 11.42 6.04
CA ILE A 342 -14.79 12.39 5.53
C ILE A 342 -15.52 11.77 4.36
N VAL A 343 -16.85 11.65 4.48
CA VAL A 343 -17.74 11.22 3.40
C VAL A 343 -18.73 12.34 3.14
N TYR A 344 -18.56 13.01 2.01
CA TYR A 344 -19.27 14.26 1.75
C TYR A 344 -19.90 14.31 0.36
N ASP A 345 -21.20 14.69 0.33
CA ASP A 345 -21.98 14.99 -0.88
C ASP A 345 -22.12 13.81 -1.87
N CYS A 346 -22.28 12.57 -1.36
CA CYS A 346 -22.51 11.41 -2.21
C CYS A 346 -23.95 11.39 -2.78
N SER A 347 -24.09 11.04 -4.06
CA SER A 347 -25.38 11.05 -4.75
C SER A 347 -26.31 9.89 -4.34
N GLY A 348 -25.74 8.72 -4.03
CA GLY A 348 -26.42 7.56 -3.45
C GLY A 348 -26.32 7.57 -1.91
N TYR A 349 -25.48 6.71 -1.35
CA TYR A 349 -25.28 6.62 0.09
C TYR A 349 -23.87 7.04 0.48
N ASN A 350 -23.75 7.75 1.61
CA ASN A 350 -22.43 8.01 2.17
C ASN A 350 -21.80 6.72 2.71
N VAL A 351 -22.58 5.90 3.43
CA VAL A 351 -22.16 4.57 3.90
C VAL A 351 -23.30 3.59 3.68
N GLU A 352 -23.01 2.46 3.07
CA GLU A 352 -23.93 1.33 2.93
C GLU A 352 -23.32 0.09 3.56
N LEU A 353 -23.98 -0.48 4.56
CA LEU A 353 -23.65 -1.72 5.23
C LEU A 353 -24.74 -2.76 4.94
N SER A 354 -24.38 -3.88 4.32
CA SER A 354 -25.34 -4.96 4.00
C SER A 354 -25.69 -5.82 5.22
N ASP A 355 -26.78 -6.57 5.13
CA ASP A 355 -27.23 -7.50 6.18
C ASP A 355 -26.12 -8.47 6.57
N SER A 356 -25.47 -9.10 5.60
CA SER A 356 -24.42 -10.08 5.86
C SER A 356 -23.20 -9.45 6.57
N ALA A 357 -22.86 -8.21 6.28
CA ALA A 357 -21.77 -7.51 6.99
C ALA A 357 -22.20 -7.16 8.42
N TYR A 358 -23.46 -6.71 8.61
CA TYR A 358 -23.98 -6.39 9.94
C TYR A 358 -24.03 -7.63 10.85
N ASP A 359 -24.49 -8.76 10.32
CA ASP A 359 -24.63 -10.01 11.08
C ASP A 359 -23.28 -10.71 11.35
N SER A 360 -22.24 -10.39 10.57
CA SER A 360 -20.96 -11.10 10.63
C SER A 360 -19.95 -10.59 11.65
N GLY A 361 -20.26 -9.53 12.37
CA GLY A 361 -19.40 -9.07 13.45
C GLY A 361 -19.35 -7.56 13.64
N PRO A 362 -18.77 -7.11 14.76
CA PRO A 362 -18.75 -5.69 15.09
C PRO A 362 -17.83 -4.94 14.12
N HIS A 363 -18.39 -4.03 13.35
CA HIS A 363 -17.63 -2.98 12.67
C HIS A 363 -17.45 -1.80 13.61
N VAL A 364 -16.32 -1.11 13.48
CA VAL A 364 -16.05 0.13 14.23
C VAL A 364 -16.36 1.32 13.34
N PHE A 365 -17.18 2.24 13.84
CA PHE A 365 -17.57 3.46 13.13
C PHE A 365 -17.43 4.67 14.05
N LEU A 366 -16.21 5.27 14.10
CA LEU A 366 -15.83 6.27 15.08
C LEU A 366 -15.26 7.53 14.42
N ASP A 367 -15.61 8.70 14.95
CA ASP A 367 -15.01 9.98 14.58
C ASP A 367 -15.01 10.27 13.07
N ASN A 368 -16.04 9.83 12.34
CA ASN A 368 -16.18 10.15 10.93
C ASN A 368 -17.02 11.40 10.73
N LEU A 369 -16.77 12.14 9.66
CA LEU A 369 -17.68 13.18 9.18
C LEU A 369 -18.47 12.63 7.99
N VAL A 370 -19.79 12.57 8.12
CA VAL A 370 -20.70 12.00 7.11
C VAL A 370 -21.83 13.00 6.85
N TYR A 371 -21.83 13.62 5.66
CA TYR A 371 -22.82 14.63 5.35
C TYR A 371 -23.12 14.74 3.85
N THR A 372 -24.39 14.86 3.51
CA THR A 372 -24.86 15.22 2.17
C THR A 372 -25.86 16.36 2.30
N PRO A 373 -25.61 17.53 1.69
CA PRO A 373 -26.53 18.67 1.75
C PRO A 373 -27.94 18.27 1.32
N GLY A 374 -28.93 18.62 2.14
CA GLY A 374 -30.34 18.37 1.84
C GLY A 374 -30.83 16.93 2.05
N LYS A 375 -29.96 15.98 2.42
CA LYS A 375 -30.36 14.61 2.77
C LYS A 375 -30.34 14.37 4.28
N THR A 376 -31.45 13.92 4.83
CA THR A 376 -31.58 13.52 6.25
C THR A 376 -31.32 12.04 6.48
N LYS A 377 -31.28 11.25 5.41
CA LYS A 377 -31.02 9.81 5.40
C LYS A 377 -30.01 9.51 4.29
N SER A 378 -28.74 9.61 4.61
CA SER A 378 -27.64 9.39 3.67
C SER A 378 -26.88 8.09 3.92
N LEU A 379 -27.32 7.28 4.89
CA LEU A 379 -26.73 5.99 5.24
C LEU A 379 -27.74 4.87 5.03
N LYS A 380 -27.24 3.67 4.73
CA LYS A 380 -28.07 2.49 4.55
C LYS A 380 -27.52 1.33 5.38
N LEU A 381 -28.39 0.71 6.15
CA LEU A 381 -28.07 -0.46 6.96
C LEU A 381 -29.14 -1.53 6.74
N CYS A 382 -28.72 -2.74 6.36
CA CYS A 382 -29.62 -3.87 6.15
C CYS A 382 -30.81 -3.51 5.23
N GLY A 383 -30.50 -2.89 4.08
CA GLY A 383 -31.50 -2.45 3.11
C GLY A 383 -32.33 -1.20 3.51
N GLY A 384 -32.29 -0.78 4.78
CA GLY A 384 -33.04 0.37 5.28
C GLY A 384 -32.23 1.67 5.28
N GLU A 385 -32.81 2.76 4.76
CA GLU A 385 -32.23 4.10 4.81
C GLU A 385 -32.39 4.72 6.20
N MET A 386 -31.34 5.38 6.70
CA MET A 386 -31.39 5.99 8.03
C MET A 386 -30.52 7.24 8.17
N SER A 387 -30.78 7.99 9.24
CA SER A 387 -29.95 9.13 9.64
C SER A 387 -28.64 8.63 10.29
N LEU A 388 -27.62 9.50 10.35
CA LEU A 388 -26.37 9.20 11.04
C LEU A 388 -26.60 8.77 12.50
N ARG A 389 -27.48 9.49 13.21
CA ARG A 389 -27.81 9.16 14.61
C ARG A 389 -28.37 7.73 14.75
N ALA A 390 -29.28 7.31 13.87
CA ALA A 390 -29.84 5.96 13.91
C ALA A 390 -28.81 4.89 13.52
N PHE A 391 -27.96 5.18 12.55
CA PHE A 391 -26.90 4.30 12.08
C PHE A 391 -25.86 4.03 13.17
N GLN A 392 -25.31 5.09 13.76
CA GLN A 392 -24.30 4.95 14.83
C GLN A 392 -24.88 4.31 16.10
N THR A 393 -26.15 4.56 16.45
CA THR A 393 -26.80 3.88 17.56
C THR A 393 -26.86 2.37 17.36
N ARG A 394 -27.11 1.92 16.13
CA ARG A 394 -27.17 0.48 15.80
C ARG A 394 -25.80 -0.19 15.75
N LEU A 395 -24.77 0.51 15.27
CA LEU A 395 -23.42 -0.03 15.19
C LEU A 395 -22.61 0.15 16.50
N GLY A 396 -23.14 0.89 17.48
CA GLY A 396 -22.36 1.29 18.66
C GLY A 396 -21.29 2.33 18.35
N GLY A 397 -21.43 3.08 17.24
CA GLY A 397 -20.52 4.14 16.83
C GLY A 397 -20.70 5.42 17.67
N GLU A 398 -19.65 6.22 17.76
CA GLU A 398 -19.67 7.52 18.44
C GLU A 398 -18.71 8.52 17.78
N GLY A 399 -18.75 9.77 18.22
CA GLY A 399 -17.87 10.83 17.72
C GLY A 399 -18.13 11.23 16.26
N ASN A 400 -19.17 10.72 15.60
CA ASN A 400 -19.40 11.01 14.19
C ASN A 400 -20.10 12.36 14.00
N LEU A 401 -19.65 13.14 13.02
CA LEU A 401 -20.17 14.47 12.71
C LEU A 401 -21.11 14.43 11.48
N GLU A 402 -22.21 15.17 11.55
CA GLU A 402 -23.11 15.44 10.42
C GLU A 402 -23.09 16.94 10.10
N THR A 403 -22.09 17.36 9.33
CA THR A 403 -21.85 18.78 8.98
C THR A 403 -20.98 18.89 7.73
N SER A 404 -20.93 20.08 7.13
CA SER A 404 -19.97 20.35 6.04
C SER A 404 -18.54 20.26 6.55
N PRO A 405 -17.62 19.60 5.82
CA PRO A 405 -16.22 19.50 6.19
C PRO A 405 -15.45 20.82 6.09
N GLY A 406 -15.98 21.82 5.37
CA GLY A 406 -15.31 23.11 5.21
C GLY A 406 -14.04 23.03 4.37
N PHE A 407 -14.03 22.27 3.30
CA PHE A 407 -12.90 22.20 2.36
C PHE A 407 -12.57 23.57 1.73
N VAL A 408 -11.30 23.81 1.44
CA VAL A 408 -10.82 25.06 0.79
C VAL A 408 -11.47 25.25 -0.57
N SER A 409 -11.58 24.20 -1.40
CA SER A 409 -12.31 24.24 -2.67
C SER A 409 -13.03 22.93 -2.95
N THR A 410 -14.25 23.03 -3.46
CA THR A 410 -15.06 21.90 -3.97
C THR A 410 -15.42 22.10 -5.45
N THR A 411 -14.75 23.05 -6.14
CA THR A 411 -14.95 23.29 -7.56
C THR A 411 -14.39 22.14 -8.37
N TYR A 412 -15.18 21.59 -9.31
CA TYR A 412 -14.78 20.45 -10.14
C TYR A 412 -13.47 20.77 -10.90
N GLY A 413 -12.51 19.83 -10.82
CA GLY A 413 -11.17 19.96 -11.41
C GLY A 413 -10.22 20.91 -10.64
N GLN A 414 -10.69 21.53 -9.55
CA GLN A 414 -9.91 22.42 -8.68
C GLN A 414 -10.15 22.12 -7.20
N GLU A 415 -10.46 20.87 -6.91
CA GLU A 415 -10.75 20.44 -5.53
C GLU A 415 -9.50 20.55 -4.66
N ASN A 416 -9.69 21.20 -3.51
CA ASN A 416 -8.70 21.26 -2.46
C ASN A 416 -9.35 20.82 -1.14
N PHE A 417 -8.98 19.62 -0.71
CA PHE A 417 -9.53 18.94 0.46
C PHE A 417 -8.85 19.34 1.79
N THR A 418 -7.97 20.34 1.77
CA THR A 418 -7.49 20.98 3.00
C THR A 418 -8.67 21.62 3.73
N LEU A 419 -8.71 21.43 5.04
CA LEU A 419 -9.75 22.01 5.89
C LEU A 419 -9.49 23.50 6.12
N ARG A 420 -10.52 24.33 5.95
CA ARG A 420 -10.46 25.76 6.30
C ARG A 420 -10.28 25.94 7.80
N GLU A 421 -9.71 27.08 8.18
CA GLU A 421 -9.71 27.52 9.57
C GLU A 421 -11.15 27.62 10.08
N GLY A 422 -11.42 27.10 11.28
CA GLY A 422 -12.77 27.05 11.85
C GLY A 422 -13.63 25.86 11.37
N SER A 423 -13.12 24.96 10.51
CA SER A 423 -13.80 23.70 10.24
C SER A 423 -13.95 22.86 11.49
N ARG A 424 -15.14 22.27 11.69
CA ARG A 424 -15.39 21.32 12.80
C ARG A 424 -14.63 19.99 12.65
N ALA A 425 -14.13 19.69 11.45
CA ALA A 425 -13.32 18.51 11.17
C ALA A 425 -11.85 18.67 11.57
N LYS A 426 -11.42 19.93 11.84
CA LYS A 426 -10.04 20.24 12.20
C LYS A 426 -9.78 19.90 13.65
N GLY A 427 -8.74 19.11 13.91
CA GLY A 427 -8.37 18.63 15.24
C GLY A 427 -9.44 17.76 15.94
N TYR A 428 -10.41 17.25 15.20
CA TYR A 428 -11.53 16.50 15.77
C TYR A 428 -11.29 15.00 15.90
N GLY A 429 -10.43 14.44 15.07
CA GLY A 429 -10.16 13.01 15.06
C GLY A 429 -9.43 12.52 16.32
N TYR A 430 -9.36 11.22 16.46
CA TYR A 430 -8.62 10.60 17.56
C TYR A 430 -7.19 11.16 17.65
N GLY A 431 -6.74 11.47 18.86
CA GLY A 431 -5.44 12.11 19.08
C GLY A 431 -5.38 13.59 18.66
N GLY A 432 -6.52 14.24 18.32
CA GLY A 432 -6.57 15.64 17.91
C GLY A 432 -6.06 15.86 16.48
N VAL A 433 -6.06 14.84 15.62
CA VAL A 433 -5.73 14.97 14.20
C VAL A 433 -6.89 15.56 13.40
N ASP A 434 -6.61 16.14 12.25
CA ASP A 434 -7.65 16.56 11.31
C ASP A 434 -8.35 15.34 10.71
N LEU A 435 -9.66 15.43 10.48
CA LEU A 435 -10.37 14.39 9.72
C LEU A 435 -10.00 14.44 8.24
N GLY A 436 -10.00 13.28 7.59
CA GLY A 436 -9.74 13.16 6.15
C GLY A 436 -8.26 13.09 5.80
N ALA A 437 -7.93 13.26 4.53
CA ALA A 437 -6.68 12.81 3.92
C ALA A 437 -5.40 13.58 4.30
N TYR A 438 -5.49 14.64 5.07
CA TYR A 438 -4.33 15.46 5.46
C TYR A 438 -4.25 15.62 6.98
N SER A 439 -4.25 14.50 7.67
CA SER A 439 -4.48 14.42 9.12
C SER A 439 -3.41 15.09 9.97
N VAL A 440 -2.13 14.90 9.67
CA VAL A 440 -0.98 15.46 10.43
C VAL A 440 -0.03 16.26 9.55
N TYR A 441 0.38 15.71 8.40
CA TYR A 441 1.50 16.24 7.61
C TYR A 441 1.06 17.10 6.40
N GLY A 442 -0.22 17.46 6.30
CA GLY A 442 -0.73 18.30 5.22
C GLY A 442 -0.72 17.64 3.84
N ALA A 443 -1.00 18.43 2.80
CA ALA A 443 -1.09 17.94 1.44
C ALA A 443 0.29 17.68 0.82
N VAL A 444 0.45 16.52 0.19
CA VAL A 444 1.63 16.16 -0.60
C VAL A 444 1.18 15.87 -2.04
N PRO A 445 1.94 16.27 -3.07
CA PRO A 445 1.62 15.94 -4.46
C PRO A 445 1.46 14.43 -4.67
N THR A 446 0.51 14.06 -5.52
CA THR A 446 0.32 12.69 -6.02
C THR A 446 0.65 12.63 -7.50
N GLY A 447 1.04 11.46 -7.99
CA GLY A 447 1.47 11.25 -9.37
C GLY A 447 2.96 11.49 -9.57
N PRO A 448 3.43 11.49 -10.83
CA PRO A 448 4.84 11.63 -11.13
C PRO A 448 5.39 12.96 -10.63
N GLU A 449 6.56 12.89 -10.01
CA GLU A 449 7.31 14.10 -9.69
C GLU A 449 7.92 14.66 -10.97
N GLU A 450 7.71 15.95 -11.22
CA GLU A 450 8.41 16.64 -12.32
C GLU A 450 9.90 16.69 -11.99
N ARG A 451 10.71 16.02 -12.81
CA ARG A 451 12.16 16.06 -12.72
C ARG A 451 12.76 16.28 -14.08
N ASN A 452 13.66 17.24 -14.13
CA ASN A 452 14.24 17.68 -15.38
C ASN A 452 15.56 17.00 -15.75
N ASP A 453 16.24 16.32 -14.80
CA ASP A 453 17.58 15.77 -15.05
C ASP A 453 17.73 14.32 -14.55
N PRO A 454 18.46 13.46 -15.30
CA PRO A 454 18.88 12.15 -14.82
C PRO A 454 19.96 12.32 -13.76
N PHE A 455 19.78 11.66 -12.65
CA PHE A 455 20.73 11.73 -11.55
C PHE A 455 21.85 10.69 -11.72
N ALA A 456 23.08 11.06 -11.43
CA ALA A 456 24.20 10.15 -11.45
C ALA A 456 24.09 9.10 -10.33
N VAL A 457 23.51 9.48 -9.20
CA VAL A 457 23.32 8.62 -8.01
C VAL A 457 21.85 8.60 -7.63
N GLN A 458 21.30 7.44 -7.31
CA GLN A 458 19.93 7.29 -6.81
C GLN A 458 19.95 6.79 -5.37
N ALA A 459 19.15 7.40 -4.50
CA ALA A 459 18.99 7.00 -3.12
C ALA A 459 17.63 6.36 -2.86
N GLY A 460 17.57 5.33 -2.02
CA GLY A 460 16.33 4.66 -1.61
C GLY A 460 16.47 3.89 -0.30
N PHE A 461 15.34 3.47 0.27
CA PHE A 461 15.29 2.62 1.45
C PHE A 461 15.43 1.14 1.09
N ASN A 462 15.98 0.36 2.02
CA ASN A 462 16.07 -1.10 1.90
C ASN A 462 14.74 -1.83 2.15
N ALA A 463 13.75 -1.14 2.72
CA ALA A 463 12.41 -1.67 2.96
C ALA A 463 11.38 -0.56 2.70
N TYR A 464 10.30 -0.90 2.00
CA TYR A 464 9.25 0.05 1.63
C TYR A 464 8.06 0.04 2.59
N ALA A 465 7.77 -1.12 3.18
CA ALA A 465 6.79 -1.26 4.24
C ALA A 465 7.36 -2.09 5.38
N SER A 466 7.04 -1.73 6.60
CA SER A 466 7.54 -2.38 7.81
C SER A 466 6.52 -2.31 8.92
N CYS A 467 6.62 -3.22 9.88
CA CYS A 467 5.78 -3.28 11.06
C CYS A 467 6.64 -3.15 12.31
N LEU A 468 6.36 -2.16 13.14
CA LEU A 468 7.11 -1.83 14.34
C LEU A 468 6.21 -2.00 15.58
N GLU A 469 6.62 -2.84 16.50
CA GLU A 469 5.95 -2.94 17.81
C GLU A 469 6.27 -1.69 18.65
N ARG A 470 5.31 -1.22 19.47
CA ARG A 470 5.59 -0.15 20.42
C ARG A 470 6.61 -0.60 21.47
N ARG A 471 7.48 0.32 21.90
CA ARG A 471 8.63 0.06 22.77
C ARG A 471 9.70 -0.85 22.14
N ALA A 472 9.67 -0.99 20.82
CA ALA A 472 10.72 -1.65 20.06
C ALA A 472 11.43 -0.65 19.14
N GLU A 473 12.62 -1.01 18.74
CA GLU A 473 13.43 -0.24 17.80
C GLU A 473 13.65 -1.06 16.53
N MET A 474 13.55 -0.41 15.36
CA MET A 474 13.78 -1.02 14.08
C MET A 474 14.83 -0.23 13.29
N SER A 475 15.80 -0.92 12.72
CA SER A 475 16.83 -0.33 11.88
C SER A 475 16.43 -0.30 10.42
N PHE A 476 16.61 0.85 9.79
CA PHE A 476 16.46 1.08 8.36
C PHE A 476 17.80 1.43 7.74
N THR A 477 17.99 1.04 6.49
CA THR A 477 19.18 1.39 5.73
C THR A 477 18.79 2.19 4.51
N VAL A 478 19.39 3.36 4.35
CA VAL A 478 19.36 4.14 3.11
C VAL A 478 20.54 3.68 2.24
N ARG A 479 20.27 3.44 0.96
CA ARG A 479 21.27 2.94 0.01
C ARG A 479 21.34 3.84 -1.21
N LEU A 480 22.55 3.96 -1.73
CA LEU A 480 22.82 4.63 -2.99
C LEU A 480 23.00 3.60 -4.11
N SER A 481 22.60 3.94 -5.33
CA SER A 481 22.83 3.09 -6.52
C SER A 481 24.30 2.91 -6.85
N HIS A 482 25.12 3.94 -6.54
CA HIS A 482 26.58 3.99 -6.73
C HIS A 482 27.22 4.74 -5.56
N ALA A 483 28.53 4.56 -5.36
CA ALA A 483 29.27 5.33 -4.37
C ALA A 483 29.30 6.82 -4.76
N CYS A 484 29.02 7.68 -3.79
CA CYS A 484 29.14 9.13 -3.97
C CYS A 484 30.61 9.55 -4.05
N ARG A 485 30.88 10.60 -4.82
CA ARG A 485 32.24 11.17 -4.97
C ARG A 485 32.52 12.27 -3.96
N GLU A 486 31.47 12.93 -3.49
CA GLU A 486 31.50 13.99 -2.48
C GLU A 486 30.58 13.64 -1.32
N GLU A 487 30.65 14.41 -0.23
CA GLU A 487 29.74 14.23 0.90
C GLU A 487 28.30 14.51 0.46
N LEU A 488 27.41 13.56 0.73
CA LEU A 488 25.99 13.63 0.40
C LEU A 488 25.14 13.64 1.67
N ARG A 489 24.23 14.59 1.79
CA ARG A 489 23.26 14.71 2.88
C ARG A 489 21.85 14.50 2.37
N LEU A 490 21.11 13.60 3.04
CA LEU A 490 19.72 13.30 2.74
C LEU A 490 18.90 13.50 4.02
N ALA A 491 17.94 14.42 3.99
CA ALA A 491 17.02 14.61 5.10
C ALA A 491 15.98 13.47 5.15
N LEU A 492 15.60 13.06 6.36
CA LEU A 492 14.54 12.12 6.67
C LEU A 492 13.31 12.91 7.12
N GLN A 493 12.27 12.98 6.30
CA GLN A 493 11.08 13.75 6.60
C GLN A 493 9.85 12.86 6.79
N PRO A 494 9.16 12.93 7.94
CA PRO A 494 7.80 12.41 8.07
C PRO A 494 6.88 13.19 7.13
N VAL A 495 6.12 12.48 6.28
CA VAL A 495 5.29 13.14 5.25
C VAL A 495 3.84 12.67 5.22
N ALA A 496 3.52 11.54 5.84
CA ALA A 496 2.18 10.98 5.83
C ALA A 496 1.95 10.05 7.03
N GLY A 497 0.69 9.75 7.29
CA GLY A 497 0.24 8.92 8.39
C GLY A 497 -0.18 9.72 9.61
N GLU A 498 -0.66 9.02 10.62
CA GLU A 498 -1.22 9.61 11.84
C GLU A 498 -0.17 9.73 12.96
N ALA A 499 0.92 8.97 12.88
CA ALA A 499 1.96 8.92 13.90
C ALA A 499 2.73 10.25 14.00
N ARG A 500 3.02 10.67 15.23
CA ARG A 500 3.65 11.95 15.55
C ARG A 500 5.03 11.76 16.16
N ALA A 501 5.96 12.58 15.74
CA ALA A 501 7.30 12.59 16.31
C ALA A 501 7.27 12.96 17.80
N GLY A 502 7.96 12.19 18.64
CA GLY A 502 8.02 12.37 20.09
C GLY A 502 6.81 11.83 20.87
N GLU A 503 5.67 11.59 20.21
CA GLU A 503 4.47 11.00 20.83
C GLU A 503 4.32 9.52 20.48
N ASP A 504 4.53 9.15 19.22
CA ASP A 504 4.33 7.79 18.70
C ASP A 504 5.60 7.14 18.18
N PHE A 505 6.57 7.95 17.77
CA PHE A 505 7.87 7.46 17.32
C PHE A 505 9.00 8.45 17.64
N ILE A 506 10.23 7.92 17.67
CA ILE A 506 11.48 8.69 17.76
C ILE A 506 12.39 8.21 16.62
N LEU A 507 12.99 9.16 15.88
CA LEU A 507 14.05 8.89 14.92
C LEU A 507 15.41 9.08 15.58
N SER A 508 16.38 8.19 15.32
CA SER A 508 17.76 8.35 15.79
C SER A 508 18.49 9.54 15.15
N THR A 509 18.03 9.96 13.98
CA THR A 509 18.50 11.14 13.25
C THR A 509 17.44 11.65 12.29
N ASP A 510 17.48 12.91 11.94
CA ASP A 510 16.66 13.54 10.89
C ASP A 510 17.42 13.70 9.56
N GLU A 511 18.70 13.28 9.51
CA GLU A 511 19.55 13.34 8.32
C GLU A 511 20.50 12.13 8.27
N VAL A 512 20.69 11.56 7.06
CA VAL A 512 21.74 10.58 6.79
C VAL A 512 22.84 11.20 5.94
N VAL A 513 24.11 11.02 6.37
CA VAL A 513 25.28 11.60 5.72
C VAL A 513 26.16 10.49 5.16
N PHE A 514 26.41 10.53 3.85
CA PHE A 514 27.32 9.63 3.16
C PHE A 514 28.66 10.36 2.91
N LEU A 515 29.75 9.71 3.27
CA LEU A 515 31.09 10.16 2.91
C LEU A 515 31.50 9.61 1.53
N PRO A 516 32.47 10.20 0.84
CA PRO A 516 32.97 9.69 -0.43
C PRO A 516 33.29 8.20 -0.37
N GLY A 517 32.77 7.43 -1.32
CA GLY A 517 32.95 5.97 -1.39
C GLY A 517 31.91 5.15 -0.64
N GLU A 518 31.04 5.75 0.16
CA GLU A 518 29.99 5.02 0.89
C GLU A 518 28.74 4.82 0.02
N THR A 519 28.05 3.68 0.25
CA THR A 519 26.80 3.32 -0.48
C THR A 519 25.65 2.96 0.45
N ALA A 520 25.87 2.90 1.76
CA ALA A 520 24.84 2.54 2.73
C ALA A 520 25.01 3.27 4.05
N LYS A 521 23.91 3.71 4.63
CA LYS A 521 23.83 4.29 5.99
C LYS A 521 22.57 3.80 6.68
N SER A 522 22.69 3.54 7.97
CA SER A 522 21.53 3.09 8.76
C SER A 522 21.12 4.14 9.78
N PHE A 523 19.82 4.14 10.07
CA PHE A 523 19.20 4.88 11.17
C PHE A 523 18.13 4.00 11.83
N THR A 524 17.62 4.41 12.97
CA THR A 524 16.58 3.65 13.67
C THR A 524 15.32 4.47 13.88
N VAL A 525 14.20 3.75 13.94
CA VAL A 525 12.89 4.25 14.36
C VAL A 525 12.51 3.48 15.61
N GLU A 526 12.25 4.17 16.69
CA GLU A 526 11.70 3.61 17.93
C GLU A 526 10.21 3.90 17.98
N GLY A 527 9.38 2.89 18.21
CA GLY A 527 7.96 3.03 18.49
C GLY A 527 7.74 3.40 19.95
N VAL A 528 7.10 4.54 20.21
CA VAL A 528 6.81 5.02 21.57
C VAL A 528 5.31 5.24 21.77
N GLY A 529 4.92 5.75 22.94
CA GLY A 529 3.52 6.12 23.23
C GLY A 529 2.64 4.91 23.61
N SER A 530 1.33 5.14 23.63
CA SER A 530 0.34 4.18 24.16
C SER A 530 -0.96 4.13 23.35
N SER A 531 -0.93 4.51 22.07
CA SER A 531 -2.13 4.48 21.21
C SER A 531 -2.77 3.10 21.21
N PRO A 532 -4.11 3.00 21.38
CA PRO A 532 -4.83 1.73 21.26
C PRO A 532 -5.06 1.32 19.81
N TYR A 533 -4.54 2.08 18.84
CA TYR A 533 -4.66 1.82 17.41
C TYR A 533 -3.30 1.64 16.76
N ASP A 534 -3.28 0.87 15.68
CA ASP A 534 -2.16 0.90 14.75
C ASP A 534 -2.13 2.26 14.06
N GLU A 535 -0.95 2.82 13.90
CA GLU A 535 -0.73 4.12 13.26
C GLU A 535 0.33 4.02 12.17
N LEU A 536 0.22 4.84 11.15
CA LEU A 536 1.18 4.87 10.05
C LEU A 536 2.13 6.05 10.20
N LEU A 537 3.40 5.79 9.92
CA LEU A 537 4.45 6.77 9.70
C LEU A 537 5.02 6.56 8.29
N ALA A 538 4.91 7.55 7.41
CA ALA A 538 5.62 7.56 6.15
C ALA A 538 6.82 8.48 6.23
N LEU A 539 8.01 7.95 5.99
CA LEU A 539 9.28 8.69 5.93
C LEU A 539 9.73 8.84 4.49
N ARG A 540 10.11 10.05 4.11
CA ARG A 540 10.63 10.38 2.79
C ARG A 540 12.08 10.86 2.89
N LEU A 541 12.92 10.39 1.97
CA LEU A 541 14.24 10.99 1.72
C LEU A 541 14.09 12.25 0.89
N VAL A 542 14.78 13.31 1.29
CA VAL A 542 14.84 14.57 0.55
C VAL A 542 16.31 14.90 0.29
N SER A 543 16.67 15.04 -0.98
CA SER A 543 17.97 15.52 -1.41
C SER A 543 17.90 17.02 -1.67
N HIS A 544 18.91 17.75 -1.24
CA HIS A 544 19.11 19.15 -1.60
C HIS A 544 20.16 19.32 -2.70
N SER A 545 20.72 18.22 -3.21
CA SER A 545 21.69 18.20 -4.30
C SER A 545 21.03 17.76 -5.60
N ASP A 546 21.31 18.50 -6.68
CA ASP A 546 20.86 18.16 -8.04
C ASP A 546 21.58 16.92 -8.60
N GLU A 547 22.67 16.49 -7.99
CA GLU A 547 23.44 15.31 -8.40
C GLU A 547 22.84 13.99 -7.92
N VAL A 548 21.84 14.04 -7.01
CA VAL A 548 21.24 12.86 -6.42
C VAL A 548 19.74 12.82 -6.60
N GLY A 549 19.28 11.76 -7.24
CA GLY A 549 17.87 11.42 -7.33
C GLY A 549 17.38 10.64 -6.12
N VAL A 550 16.13 10.83 -5.77
CA VAL A 550 15.46 10.03 -4.75
C VAL A 550 14.34 9.27 -5.43
N CYS A 551 14.64 8.04 -5.87
CA CYS A 551 13.67 7.13 -6.44
C CYS A 551 13.42 5.98 -5.46
N GLY A 552 12.15 5.72 -5.13
CA GLY A 552 11.87 4.78 -4.04
C GLY A 552 12.33 5.30 -2.67
N GLY A 553 12.48 6.61 -2.52
CA GLY A 553 12.89 7.27 -1.28
C GLY A 553 11.74 7.45 -0.29
N LEU A 554 10.82 6.49 -0.23
CA LEU A 554 9.73 6.44 0.72
C LEU A 554 9.71 5.09 1.44
N THR A 555 9.55 5.11 2.76
CA THR A 555 9.22 3.92 3.55
C THR A 555 8.02 4.22 4.44
N VAL A 556 7.18 3.22 4.66
CA VAL A 556 6.03 3.33 5.55
C VAL A 556 6.16 2.33 6.69
N VAL A 557 6.06 2.82 7.91
CA VAL A 557 6.12 2.03 9.13
C VAL A 557 4.73 1.97 9.73
N ARG A 558 4.18 0.78 9.89
CA ARG A 558 2.99 0.51 10.68
C ARG A 558 3.42 0.33 12.12
N ILE A 559 3.17 1.32 12.96
CA ILE A 559 3.41 1.25 14.40
C ILE A 559 2.21 0.56 15.03
N LYS A 560 2.44 -0.58 15.62
CA LYS A 560 1.38 -1.40 16.22
C LYS A 560 0.76 -0.71 17.42
N LYS A 561 -0.53 -0.98 17.65
CA LYS A 561 -1.20 -0.60 18.89
C LYS A 561 -0.43 -1.14 20.11
N ASN A 562 -0.54 -0.46 21.24
CA ASN A 562 0.06 -0.95 22.46
C ASN A 562 -0.68 -2.21 22.95
N MET A 563 -0.01 -3.35 22.91
CA MET A 563 -0.56 -4.61 23.40
C MET A 563 -0.77 -4.61 24.93
N ASP A 564 -0.04 -3.77 25.68
CA ASP A 564 -0.27 -3.58 27.12
C ASP A 564 -1.59 -2.87 27.43
N SER A 565 -2.24 -2.26 26.46
CA SER A 565 -3.59 -1.70 26.58
C SER A 565 -4.69 -2.73 26.37
N GLU A 566 -4.38 -3.90 25.85
CA GLU A 566 -5.24 -5.07 25.94
C GLU A 566 -4.98 -5.73 27.30
N PRO A 567 -6.02 -6.05 28.07
CA PRO A 567 -5.84 -6.80 29.32
C PRO A 567 -5.10 -8.10 28.97
N GLU A 568 -4.09 -8.45 29.76
CA GLU A 568 -3.33 -9.69 29.62
C GLU A 568 -4.30 -10.82 29.26
N SER A 569 -4.16 -11.36 28.05
CA SER A 569 -4.81 -12.61 27.72
C SER A 569 -4.22 -13.64 28.67
N VAL A 570 -5.01 -14.09 29.60
CA VAL A 570 -4.66 -15.25 30.41
C VAL A 570 -4.27 -16.35 29.43
N ASP A 571 -3.01 -16.79 29.48
CA ASP A 571 -2.48 -17.90 28.70
C ASP A 571 -3.44 -19.07 28.72
N GLY A 572 -4.11 -19.30 27.63
CA GLY A 572 -5.00 -20.43 27.40
C GLY A 572 -5.56 -20.26 26.00
N ASN A 573 -5.28 -21.21 25.12
CA ASN A 573 -5.84 -21.30 23.77
C ASN A 573 -7.25 -20.71 23.71
N VAL A 574 -7.38 -19.45 23.29
CA VAL A 574 -8.67 -18.82 23.06
C VAL A 574 -9.16 -19.36 21.72
N GLN A 575 -9.83 -20.48 21.76
CA GLN A 575 -10.67 -20.93 20.68
C GLN A 575 -11.87 -19.98 20.70
N TYR A 576 -11.95 -19.07 19.72
CA TYR A 576 -13.12 -18.22 19.52
C TYR A 576 -14.32 -19.13 19.27
N ASP A 577 -15.19 -19.27 20.26
CA ASP A 577 -16.45 -19.96 20.08
C ASP A 577 -17.39 -18.98 19.31
N GLU A 578 -17.73 -19.33 18.09
CA GLU A 578 -18.58 -18.53 17.18
C GLU A 578 -19.99 -18.26 17.75
N ALA A 579 -20.32 -18.83 18.89
CA ALA A 579 -21.64 -18.82 19.51
C ALA A 579 -21.83 -17.82 20.67
N CYS A 580 -20.75 -17.20 21.22
CA CYS A 580 -20.88 -16.26 22.34
C CYS A 580 -20.94 -14.81 21.88
N TRP A 581 -22.05 -14.14 22.13
CA TRP A 581 -22.30 -12.74 21.74
C TRP A 581 -22.30 -11.83 22.97
N ILE A 582 -21.42 -10.83 23.01
CA ILE A 582 -21.34 -9.81 24.07
C ILE A 582 -21.56 -8.45 23.43
N PHE A 583 -22.57 -7.70 23.84
CA PHE A 583 -22.83 -6.36 23.32
C PHE A 583 -23.40 -5.42 24.38
N PHE A 584 -23.03 -4.13 24.29
CA PHE A 584 -23.55 -3.08 25.15
C PHE A 584 -24.54 -2.22 24.36
N GLU A 585 -25.79 -2.19 24.83
CA GLU A 585 -26.87 -1.41 24.24
C GLU A 585 -26.89 0.00 24.88
N ARG A 586 -26.20 0.96 24.27
CA ARG A 586 -26.02 2.31 24.83
C ARG A 586 -27.34 3.04 25.08
N GLY A 587 -28.34 2.85 24.22
CA GLY A 587 -29.65 3.51 24.37
C GLY A 587 -30.40 3.10 25.63
N SER A 588 -30.24 1.89 26.09
CA SER A 588 -30.84 1.35 27.32
C SER A 588 -29.85 1.27 28.49
N GLY A 589 -28.55 1.46 28.26
CA GLY A 589 -27.50 1.30 29.24
C GLY A 589 -27.27 -0.15 29.68
N LYS A 590 -27.70 -1.12 28.88
CA LYS A 590 -27.66 -2.55 29.22
C LYS A 590 -26.55 -3.28 28.49
N LEU A 591 -25.78 -4.07 29.24
CA LEU A 591 -24.90 -5.11 28.71
C LEU A 591 -25.72 -6.37 28.47
N LYS A 592 -25.62 -6.95 27.29
CA LYS A 592 -26.24 -8.22 26.94
C LYS A 592 -25.17 -9.23 26.54
N VAL A 593 -25.33 -10.47 27.00
CA VAL A 593 -24.51 -11.61 26.63
C VAL A 593 -25.45 -12.71 26.16
N GLU A 594 -25.20 -13.25 24.97
CA GLU A 594 -25.94 -14.38 24.43
C GLU A 594 -24.97 -15.49 24.06
N TRP A 595 -25.20 -16.67 24.62
CA TRP A 595 -24.48 -17.90 24.33
C TRP A 595 -25.48 -19.03 24.26
N PRO A 596 -26.18 -19.22 23.16
CA PRO A 596 -27.24 -20.19 23.01
C PRO A 596 -26.77 -21.60 23.44
N ASP A 597 -27.62 -22.31 24.18
CA ASP A 597 -27.39 -23.67 24.65
C ASP A 597 -26.20 -23.83 25.62
N GLU A 598 -25.70 -22.76 26.22
CA GLU A 598 -24.61 -22.79 27.20
C GLU A 598 -24.99 -22.18 28.55
N LYS A 599 -24.49 -22.78 29.62
CA LYS A 599 -24.47 -22.17 30.96
C LYS A 599 -23.13 -21.50 31.18
N PHE A 600 -23.16 -20.20 31.49
CA PHE A 600 -21.96 -19.38 31.59
C PHE A 600 -22.01 -18.43 32.81
N THR A 601 -20.83 -17.98 33.22
CA THR A 601 -20.67 -16.93 34.22
C THR A 601 -20.12 -15.67 33.52
N VAL A 602 -20.53 -14.49 33.99
CA VAL A 602 -20.09 -13.20 33.47
C VAL A 602 -19.26 -12.50 34.54
N GLY A 603 -18.08 -12.03 34.18
CA GLY A 603 -17.25 -11.12 34.96
C GLY A 603 -17.08 -9.78 34.21
N ILE A 604 -17.26 -8.66 34.89
CA ILE A 604 -17.10 -7.34 34.31
C ILE A 604 -16.03 -6.61 35.10
N TYR A 605 -15.00 -6.13 34.39
CA TYR A 605 -13.83 -5.52 34.96
C TYR A 605 -13.66 -4.10 34.41
N ARG A 606 -13.06 -3.21 35.17
CA ARG A 606 -12.53 -1.95 34.65
C ARG A 606 -11.26 -2.19 33.83
N HIS A 607 -10.87 -1.23 33.05
CA HIS A 607 -9.62 -1.24 32.26
C HIS A 607 -8.35 -1.47 33.12
N ASP A 608 -8.42 -1.19 34.43
CA ASP A 608 -7.35 -1.43 35.41
C ASP A 608 -7.37 -2.87 35.98
N GLY A 609 -8.19 -3.77 35.41
CA GLY A 609 -8.34 -5.16 35.84
C GLY A 609 -9.19 -5.37 37.11
N ARG A 610 -9.73 -4.31 37.72
CA ARG A 610 -10.56 -4.41 38.91
C ARG A 610 -11.93 -4.99 38.60
N LEU A 611 -12.30 -6.09 39.21
CA LEU A 611 -13.64 -6.67 39.10
C LEU A 611 -14.70 -5.69 39.60
N VAL A 612 -15.68 -5.42 38.76
CA VAL A 612 -16.80 -4.50 39.03
C VAL A 612 -18.07 -5.27 39.35
N HIS A 613 -18.31 -6.33 38.59
CA HIS A 613 -19.49 -7.16 38.73
C HIS A 613 -19.19 -8.60 38.28
N SER A 614 -19.79 -9.56 38.95
CA SER A 614 -19.76 -10.96 38.51
C SER A 614 -21.09 -11.62 38.84
N ASP A 615 -21.59 -12.40 37.90
CA ASP A 615 -22.88 -13.08 38.01
C ASP A 615 -22.88 -14.43 37.28
N GLY A 616 -23.82 -15.32 37.64
CA GLY A 616 -24.04 -16.59 36.99
C GLY A 616 -24.12 -17.77 37.94
N PRO A 617 -24.42 -18.97 37.41
CA PRO A 617 -24.51 -19.29 35.98
C PRO A 617 -25.80 -18.80 35.32
N ALA A 618 -25.65 -18.07 34.23
CA ALA A 618 -26.73 -17.72 33.30
C ALA A 618 -26.94 -18.86 32.27
N ASP A 619 -28.15 -19.01 31.77
CA ASP A 619 -28.53 -20.03 30.80
C ASP A 619 -28.92 -19.38 29.47
N GLY A 620 -28.11 -19.55 28.45
CA GLY A 620 -28.31 -19.03 27.10
C GLY A 620 -28.21 -17.51 26.94
N SER A 621 -28.67 -16.73 27.91
CA SER A 621 -28.62 -15.27 27.84
C SER A 621 -28.44 -14.59 29.20
N TYR A 622 -27.85 -13.41 29.20
CA TYR A 622 -27.62 -12.59 30.38
C TYR A 622 -27.76 -11.11 30.04
N VAL A 623 -28.44 -10.34 30.91
CA VAL A 623 -28.60 -8.90 30.77
C VAL A 623 -28.25 -8.19 32.06
N TRP A 624 -27.36 -7.23 32.00
CA TRP A 624 -26.99 -6.40 33.14
C TRP A 624 -27.16 -4.92 32.88
N ASP A 625 -27.74 -4.18 33.82
CA ASP A 625 -27.95 -2.76 33.73
C ASP A 625 -26.70 -2.01 34.22
N MET A 626 -25.98 -1.43 33.29
CA MET A 626 -24.79 -0.61 33.56
C MET A 626 -25.10 0.87 33.83
N TYR A 627 -26.36 1.27 33.89
CA TYR A 627 -26.76 2.69 33.96
C TYR A 627 -26.04 3.47 35.07
N ARG A 628 -25.84 2.84 36.24
CA ARG A 628 -25.14 3.47 37.38
C ARG A 628 -23.61 3.40 37.34
N MET A 629 -23.04 2.76 36.34
CA MET A 629 -21.60 2.68 36.20
C MET A 629 -21.04 3.99 35.62
N PRO A 630 -19.82 4.42 36.00
CA PRO A 630 -19.14 5.53 35.36
C PRO A 630 -18.95 5.31 33.84
N GLN A 631 -18.86 6.41 33.08
CA GLN A 631 -18.43 6.34 31.70
C GLN A 631 -17.01 5.78 31.63
N GLY A 632 -16.71 4.91 30.65
CA GLY A 632 -15.39 4.33 30.47
C GLY A 632 -15.39 2.96 29.82
N LEU A 633 -14.19 2.40 29.67
CA LEU A 633 -13.96 1.07 29.11
C LEU A 633 -14.14 -0.02 30.20
N TYR A 634 -14.87 -1.05 29.84
CA TYR A 634 -15.10 -2.23 30.65
C TYR A 634 -14.75 -3.49 29.87
N ILE A 635 -14.14 -4.45 30.56
CA ILE A 635 -13.82 -5.75 30.01
C ILE A 635 -14.88 -6.72 30.50
N VAL A 636 -15.57 -7.37 29.60
CA VAL A 636 -16.58 -8.38 29.89
C VAL A 636 -15.97 -9.75 29.56
N SER A 637 -15.82 -10.58 30.58
CA SER A 637 -15.34 -11.95 30.44
C SER A 637 -16.50 -12.93 30.70
N VAL A 638 -16.76 -13.81 29.75
CA VAL A 638 -17.83 -14.81 29.82
C VAL A 638 -17.20 -16.19 29.80
N LYS A 639 -17.48 -17.00 30.79
CA LYS A 639 -16.85 -18.31 30.99
C LYS A 639 -17.89 -19.43 31.03
N SER A 640 -17.72 -20.41 30.15
CA SER A 640 -18.55 -21.62 30.10
C SER A 640 -17.69 -22.89 30.18
N ARG A 641 -18.31 -24.06 30.06
CA ARG A 641 -17.60 -25.33 29.93
C ARG A 641 -16.84 -25.45 28.58
N LYS A 642 -17.28 -24.73 27.54
CA LYS A 642 -16.64 -24.72 26.23
C LYS A 642 -15.43 -23.79 26.14
N GLY A 643 -15.33 -22.82 27.04
CA GLY A 643 -14.21 -21.87 27.02
C GLY A 643 -14.52 -20.53 27.67
N THR A 644 -13.67 -19.55 27.41
CA THR A 644 -13.83 -18.19 27.88
C THR A 644 -13.87 -17.25 26.67
N SER A 645 -14.89 -16.40 26.61
CA SER A 645 -14.98 -15.31 25.63
C SER A 645 -14.83 -13.98 26.35
N THR A 646 -14.09 -13.04 25.77
CA THR A 646 -13.83 -11.75 26.41
C THR A 646 -14.04 -10.63 25.41
N LYS A 647 -14.69 -9.55 25.81
CA LYS A 647 -14.92 -8.38 24.99
C LYS A 647 -14.77 -7.09 25.78
N THR A 648 -14.16 -6.09 25.19
CA THR A 648 -14.15 -4.73 25.71
C THR A 648 -15.41 -3.99 25.25
N VAL A 649 -16.11 -3.35 26.17
CA VAL A 649 -17.29 -2.52 25.91
C VAL A 649 -17.04 -1.12 26.46
N CYS A 650 -17.49 -0.11 25.71
CA CYS A 650 -17.41 1.28 26.13
C CYS A 650 -18.81 1.74 26.58
N LYS A 651 -18.90 2.23 27.81
CA LYS A 651 -20.11 2.83 28.36
C LYS A 651 -20.09 4.34 28.16
#